data_f187d1af33a8e0e10c506735e33dcc41
#
_entry.id   f187d1af33a8e0e10c506735e33dcc41
#
_cell.length_a   1.000
_cell.length_b   1.000
_cell.length_c   1.000
_cell.angle_alpha   90.00
_cell.angle_beta   90.00
_cell.angle_gamma   90.00
#
_symmetry.space_group_name_H-M   'P 1'
#
loop_
_entity.id
_entity.type
_entity.pdbx_description
1 polymer ?
#
loop_
_entity_poly.entity_id
_entity_poly.type
_entity_poly.pdbx_seq_one_letter_code
_entity_poly.pdbx_strand_id
1 'polypeptide(L)'
;MLFSIIGHAQVVLTSDDTVSHFQIDYTNPVTFEIGGITTSGTGNLDQRMLLFQVGDMVEIPGEKISKTIKKLWSTGLYENIRISVTKTIGNTAFLDIYLEARSRMLAFAFVGAKKNEETDLREKLKISQGNIVNDNLKTTCINIIKDFYIDKGFYNCNVTVEEKADDKISKAVNLYFHIDKGKKIKIDRITFYGNNNVSDAKLLKAMKSTKERFHFTPFYKADTVIRYMFRHPEYYRSKDIIEHLGDYFAGRVNLRIFKASKFIQGVYETDKSALIDKFNELGYRDAYIEKDTFYVEGNYAYIDIHVNEGPRYYFRNIDFVGNTKYSSEFLHKILNISKGDVYNQKRMMENISMNQDGNDIGSLYLNDGYLFFSANPTEVLIEGDSIDIEIRIREGQQARYNEITVSGNTKTNDNVILREVTTIPGQMFNRADIIRSQQMLLSTGYFNQEKMDVRPTPNEADGTVDIEYVVEETSSDQLELSAGYGATGLVLSAGISFNNFSFKKFFKKEAWKPIPSGNGQKVSLRVSISSKWYQSYSFSFMEPWLGGKKPNTLSANVYYQLQTNGYTRKDALYGVLRVVGANVTIARKLKWPDDYFQVAHSFIYQYYNVKNFQNVFVFTDGYANNISYKFMITRNSVSAPIYPRDGSEITFSVQLTPPYSLFTNKDYTQATDQEKYKFLEFHKWKFNISWFTKIVDNLVLNIRLKTGFIGWYNKQIGPPPFERFYLGGDGLSSWALDGREIIGMRGYDDSSLTPMENGTEVGGTIFNKFTAELRYPITLNPSATIYVLAFAEAGKAWIDIRKYSPFNLYKSAGLGIRIYLPMFGLLGFDWAYGFDALPGEKVASGSHFHISINQSID
;
A
#
# COMPACT_ATOMS: atom_id res chain seq x y z
N MET A 1 23.87 -31.83 27.94
CA MET A 1 24.90 -32.87 28.08
C MET A 1 26.07 -32.44 27.19
N LEU A 2 27.13 -31.94 27.83
CA LEU A 2 28.41 -31.63 27.18
C LEU A 2 29.15 -32.93 26.94
N PHE A 3 29.26 -33.38 25.71
CA PHE A 3 30.25 -34.41 25.37
C PHE A 3 31.56 -33.71 25.01
N SER A 4 32.49 -33.79 25.94
CA SER A 4 33.90 -33.49 25.74
C SER A 4 34.47 -34.55 24.81
N ILE A 5 34.68 -34.24 23.53
CA ILE A 5 35.47 -35.09 22.63
C ILE A 5 36.93 -34.83 22.94
N ILE A 6 37.51 -35.72 23.70
CA ILE A 6 38.94 -35.80 23.88
C ILE A 6 39.52 -36.39 22.56
N GLY A 7 40.09 -35.52 21.74
CA GLY A 7 40.80 -35.94 20.55
C GLY A 7 42.06 -36.71 20.94
N HIS A 8 42.05 -37.99 20.68
CA HIS A 8 43.25 -38.80 20.86
C HIS A 8 44.21 -38.55 19.69
N ALA A 9 45.31 -37.89 19.94
CA ALA A 9 46.41 -37.82 19.00
C ALA A 9 47.07 -39.23 18.92
N GLN A 10 46.87 -39.85 17.76
CA GLN A 10 47.47 -41.14 17.51
C GLN A 10 48.75 -40.98 16.70
N VAL A 11 49.87 -41.35 17.21
CA VAL A 11 51.12 -41.47 16.46
C VAL A 11 51.23 -42.89 15.90
N VAL A 12 51.20 -43.05 14.60
CA VAL A 12 51.27 -44.32 13.91
C VAL A 12 52.64 -44.45 13.26
N LEU A 13 53.31 -45.49 13.54
CA LEU A 13 54.54 -45.94 12.87
C LEU A 13 54.20 -46.80 11.65
N THR A 14 54.62 -46.33 10.45
CA THR A 14 54.53 -47.15 9.22
C THR A 14 55.87 -47.83 9.05
N SER A 15 55.86 -49.18 8.98
CA SER A 15 57.06 -50.02 8.74
C SER A 15 57.26 -50.23 7.24
N ASP A 16 58.41 -49.81 6.75
CA ASP A 16 59.08 -50.49 5.63
C ASP A 16 60.50 -50.81 6.05
N ASP A 17 60.94 -51.98 5.60
CA ASP A 17 62.05 -52.71 6.10
C ASP A 17 63.38 -51.93 6.34
N THR A 18 64.04 -52.21 7.49
CA THR A 18 65.39 -51.78 7.95
C THR A 18 65.51 -50.47 8.79
N VAL A 19 64.47 -50.04 9.45
CA VAL A 19 64.50 -48.88 10.35
C VAL A 19 64.14 -49.37 11.78
N SER A 20 64.92 -48.99 12.76
CA SER A 20 64.59 -49.29 14.15
C SER A 20 63.24 -48.80 14.54
N HIS A 21 62.29 -49.69 14.91
CA HIS A 21 60.92 -49.30 15.32
C HIS A 21 61.02 -48.47 16.59
N PHE A 22 60.85 -47.18 16.45
CA PHE A 22 60.63 -46.24 17.60
C PHE A 22 59.24 -46.43 18.17
N GLN A 23 59.23 -47.13 19.34
CA GLN A 23 57.93 -47.27 20.03
C GLN A 23 57.73 -46.05 20.94
N ILE A 24 56.74 -45.28 20.72
CA ILE A 24 56.40 -44.07 21.49
C ILE A 24 55.94 -44.50 22.88
N ASP A 25 56.72 -44.19 23.89
CA ASP A 25 56.28 -44.33 25.28
C ASP A 25 55.68 -43.03 25.76
N TYR A 26 54.36 -43.02 25.94
CA TYR A 26 53.62 -41.84 26.42
C TYR A 26 53.90 -41.48 27.87
N THR A 27 54.57 -42.41 28.64
CA THR A 27 54.87 -42.16 30.03
C THR A 27 56.25 -41.53 30.21
N ASN A 28 57.14 -41.72 29.22
CA ASN A 28 58.49 -41.19 29.21
C ASN A 28 58.85 -40.47 27.93
N PRO A 29 58.45 -39.21 27.80
CA PRO A 29 58.71 -38.39 26.60
C PRO A 29 60.24 -38.22 26.37
N VAL A 30 60.65 -38.33 25.10
CA VAL A 30 62.10 -38.22 24.70
C VAL A 30 62.21 -36.95 23.85
N THR A 31 63.24 -36.17 24.09
CA THR A 31 63.56 -34.95 23.34
C THR A 31 64.43 -35.31 22.13
N PHE A 32 63.88 -34.95 20.92
CA PHE A 32 64.59 -35.14 19.63
C PHE A 32 64.81 -33.79 18.96
N GLU A 33 65.87 -33.66 18.17
CA GLU A 33 66.06 -32.62 17.19
C GLU A 33 65.27 -33.02 15.96
N ILE A 34 64.46 -32.03 15.39
CA ILE A 34 63.69 -32.31 14.19
C ILE A 34 64.59 -32.21 12.96
N GLY A 35 64.92 -33.37 12.36
CA GLY A 35 65.79 -33.47 11.17
C GLY A 35 65.09 -33.20 9.85
N GLY A 36 63.76 -33.27 9.82
CA GLY A 36 62.94 -32.98 8.63
C GLY A 36 61.44 -33.10 8.88
N ILE A 37 60.66 -32.35 8.14
CA ILE A 37 59.21 -32.41 8.20
C ILE A 37 58.68 -32.64 6.77
N THR A 38 57.95 -33.73 6.58
CA THR A 38 57.23 -34.05 5.35
C THR A 38 55.73 -33.84 5.57
N THR A 39 55.04 -33.61 4.50
CA THR A 39 53.58 -33.46 4.53
C THR A 39 52.96 -34.48 3.60
N SER A 40 51.95 -35.17 4.07
CA SER A 40 51.19 -36.15 3.30
C SER A 40 49.69 -35.89 3.42
N GLY A 41 48.89 -36.50 2.55
CA GLY A 41 47.42 -36.31 2.51
C GLY A 41 46.98 -35.31 1.47
N THR A 42 45.74 -34.82 1.58
CA THR A 42 45.09 -33.93 0.64
C THR A 42 45.07 -32.43 1.05
N GLY A 43 45.57 -32.15 2.25
CA GLY A 43 45.61 -30.79 2.81
C GLY A 43 46.99 -30.12 2.56
N ASN A 44 46.98 -28.81 2.35
CA ASN A 44 48.17 -27.98 2.23
C ASN A 44 48.58 -27.45 3.60
N LEU A 45 49.85 -27.64 3.98
CA LEU A 45 50.40 -27.15 5.24
C LEU A 45 50.90 -25.71 5.08
N ASP A 46 50.37 -24.79 5.87
CA ASP A 46 51.03 -23.50 6.08
C ASP A 46 52.08 -23.67 7.21
N GLN A 47 53.36 -23.60 6.83
CA GLN A 47 54.47 -23.78 7.77
C GLN A 47 54.41 -22.81 8.97
N ARG A 48 53.78 -21.64 8.83
CA ARG A 48 53.59 -20.65 9.91
C ARG A 48 52.66 -21.17 11.03
N MET A 49 51.90 -22.22 10.77
CA MET A 49 51.03 -22.85 11.75
C MET A 49 51.76 -23.82 12.66
N LEU A 50 52.93 -24.31 12.27
CA LEU A 50 53.76 -25.16 13.11
C LEU A 50 54.38 -24.35 14.25
N LEU A 51 54.45 -24.97 15.44
CA LEU A 51 55.11 -24.42 16.64
C LEU A 51 56.54 -24.97 16.82
N PHE A 52 57.07 -25.63 15.78
CA PHE A 52 58.40 -26.15 15.71
C PHE A 52 58.91 -26.15 14.25
N GLN A 53 60.20 -26.10 14.09
CA GLN A 53 60.89 -26.10 12.77
C GLN A 53 61.97 -27.14 12.74
N VAL A 54 62.56 -27.40 11.55
CA VAL A 54 63.73 -28.24 11.39
C VAL A 54 64.89 -27.60 12.14
N GLY A 55 65.56 -28.42 13.01
CA GLY A 55 66.63 -27.98 13.94
C GLY A 55 66.09 -27.68 15.35
N ASP A 56 64.78 -27.63 15.61
CA ASP A 56 64.25 -27.42 16.97
C ASP A 56 64.31 -28.72 17.80
N MET A 57 64.64 -28.56 19.09
CA MET A 57 64.50 -29.61 20.09
C MET A 57 63.05 -29.73 20.52
N VAL A 58 62.41 -30.85 20.23
CA VAL A 58 61.01 -31.13 20.52
C VAL A 58 60.83 -32.42 21.27
N GLU A 59 60.11 -32.40 22.37
CA GLU A 59 59.68 -33.53 23.15
C GLU A 59 58.60 -34.35 22.43
N ILE A 60 58.81 -35.64 22.23
CA ILE A 60 57.96 -36.59 21.54
C ILE A 60 57.56 -37.76 22.41
N PRO A 61 56.33 -38.02 22.81
CA PRO A 61 55.16 -37.04 22.64
C PRO A 61 55.31 -35.85 23.58
N GLY A 62 54.87 -34.67 23.14
CA GLY A 62 55.04 -33.44 23.91
C GLY A 62 54.04 -32.35 23.63
N GLU A 63 54.16 -31.32 24.45
CA GLU A 63 53.17 -30.21 24.43
C GLU A 63 53.17 -29.39 23.11
N LYS A 64 54.39 -29.22 22.51
CA LYS A 64 54.51 -28.48 21.24
C LYS A 64 53.78 -29.19 20.09
N ILE A 65 53.83 -30.52 20.01
CA ILE A 65 53.12 -31.34 19.00
C ILE A 65 51.60 -31.23 19.22
N SER A 66 51.16 -31.43 20.47
CA SER A 66 49.75 -31.34 20.82
C SER A 66 49.17 -29.95 20.56
N LYS A 67 49.91 -28.90 20.89
CA LYS A 67 49.50 -27.50 20.57
C LYS A 67 49.46 -27.23 19.07
N THR A 68 50.41 -27.79 18.30
CA THR A 68 50.41 -27.69 16.83
C THR A 68 49.18 -28.37 16.23
N ILE A 69 48.84 -29.57 16.67
CA ILE A 69 47.63 -30.26 16.22
C ILE A 69 46.40 -29.45 16.57
N LYS A 70 46.29 -28.92 17.80
CA LYS A 70 45.16 -28.07 18.22
C LYS A 70 45.07 -26.79 17.40
N LYS A 71 46.21 -26.14 17.10
CA LYS A 71 46.28 -24.94 16.28
C LYS A 71 45.83 -25.19 14.83
N LEU A 72 46.32 -26.26 14.21
CA LEU A 72 45.89 -26.70 12.88
C LEU A 72 44.40 -27.05 12.87
N TRP A 73 43.89 -27.75 13.89
CA TRP A 73 42.50 -28.12 14.05
C TRP A 73 41.58 -26.88 14.20
N SER A 74 42.06 -25.86 14.94
CA SER A 74 41.31 -24.62 15.16
C SER A 74 41.08 -23.83 13.87
N THR A 75 41.81 -24.05 12.79
CA THR A 75 41.59 -23.42 11.48
C THR A 75 40.32 -23.91 10.82
N GLY A 76 39.80 -25.06 11.21
CA GLY A 76 38.63 -25.70 10.60
C GLY A 76 38.84 -26.23 9.18
N LEU A 77 40.03 -26.13 8.62
CA LEU A 77 40.34 -26.50 7.23
C LEU A 77 40.53 -28.00 7.03
N TYR A 78 40.84 -28.75 8.11
CA TYR A 78 41.20 -30.17 8.02
C TYR A 78 40.15 -31.04 8.69
N GLU A 79 39.93 -32.20 8.11
CA GLU A 79 39.06 -33.25 8.61
C GLU A 79 39.82 -34.21 9.54
N ASN A 80 41.07 -34.48 9.19
CA ASN A 80 41.96 -35.31 9.99
C ASN A 80 43.37 -34.73 9.99
N ILE A 81 44.01 -34.75 11.16
CA ILE A 81 45.38 -34.27 11.37
C ILE A 81 46.14 -35.34 12.17
N ARG A 82 47.23 -35.83 11.60
CA ARG A 82 48.06 -36.80 12.26
C ARG A 82 49.55 -36.43 12.10
N ILE A 83 50.30 -36.40 13.18
CA ILE A 83 51.73 -36.20 13.14
C ILE A 83 52.39 -37.55 13.57
N SER A 84 53.19 -38.11 12.70
CA SER A 84 53.86 -39.35 12.92
C SER A 84 55.40 -39.22 12.78
N VAL A 85 56.15 -40.02 13.54
CA VAL A 85 57.60 -40.16 13.39
C VAL A 85 57.86 -41.20 12.31
N THR A 86 58.48 -40.80 11.18
CA THR A 86 58.74 -41.68 10.06
C THR A 86 60.09 -42.41 10.24
N LYS A 87 61.06 -41.73 10.87
CA LYS A 87 62.45 -42.26 11.02
C LYS A 87 63.13 -41.54 12.18
N THR A 88 63.96 -42.28 12.92
CA THR A 88 64.87 -41.69 13.89
C THR A 88 66.33 -42.08 13.55
N ILE A 89 67.25 -41.12 13.66
CA ILE A 89 68.69 -41.37 13.45
C ILE A 89 69.38 -40.72 14.67
N GLY A 90 69.80 -41.57 15.61
CA GLY A 90 70.37 -41.10 16.86
C GLY A 90 69.37 -40.30 17.67
N ASN A 91 69.71 -39.02 17.91
CA ASN A 91 68.82 -38.08 18.61
C ASN A 91 67.99 -37.17 17.67
N THR A 92 67.97 -37.51 16.35
CA THR A 92 67.24 -36.72 15.32
C THR A 92 66.00 -37.50 14.85
N ALA A 93 64.77 -36.85 14.87
CA ALA A 93 63.54 -37.44 14.43
C ALA A 93 63.03 -36.72 13.14
N PHE A 94 62.52 -37.53 12.22
CA PHE A 94 61.83 -37.04 10.98
C PHE A 94 60.32 -37.21 11.15
N LEU A 95 59.57 -36.13 10.94
CA LEU A 95 58.13 -36.14 11.13
C LEU A 95 57.38 -36.11 9.81
N ASP A 96 56.25 -36.80 9.71
CA ASP A 96 55.28 -36.67 8.68
C ASP A 96 54.00 -36.12 9.27
N ILE A 97 53.52 -35.04 8.65
CA ILE A 97 52.26 -34.37 9.02
C ILE A 97 51.24 -34.74 7.97
N TYR A 98 50.38 -35.70 8.30
CA TYR A 98 49.25 -36.08 7.48
C TYR A 98 48.09 -35.07 7.70
N LEU A 99 47.65 -34.43 6.62
CA LEU A 99 46.58 -33.48 6.63
C LEU A 99 45.49 -33.91 5.64
N GLU A 100 44.32 -34.14 6.12
CA GLU A 100 43.17 -34.40 5.29
C GLU A 100 42.27 -33.14 5.20
N ALA A 101 42.21 -32.51 4.02
CA ALA A 101 41.41 -31.34 3.82
C ALA A 101 39.90 -31.65 3.94
N ARG A 102 39.13 -30.76 4.56
CA ARG A 102 37.67 -30.83 4.54
C ARG A 102 37.13 -30.61 3.15
N SER A 103 36.04 -31.28 2.84
CA SER A 103 35.32 -31.10 1.57
C SER A 103 34.85 -29.67 1.39
N ARG A 104 34.94 -29.16 0.17
CA ARG A 104 34.48 -27.84 -0.21
C ARG A 104 33.26 -27.93 -1.12
N MET A 105 32.27 -27.08 -0.89
CA MET A 105 31.09 -27.05 -1.69
C MET A 105 31.37 -26.49 -3.10
N LEU A 106 31.09 -27.27 -4.14
CA LEU A 106 31.17 -26.85 -5.53
C LEU A 106 29.86 -26.18 -5.97
N ALA A 107 28.72 -26.80 -5.68
CA ALA A 107 27.40 -26.31 -5.96
C ALA A 107 26.39 -26.85 -4.95
N PHE A 108 25.21 -26.24 -4.92
CA PHE A 108 24.07 -26.78 -4.18
C PHE A 108 22.78 -26.63 -4.97
N ALA A 109 21.84 -27.53 -4.76
CA ALA A 109 20.56 -27.59 -5.40
C ALA A 109 19.45 -27.96 -4.41
N PHE A 110 18.21 -27.54 -4.74
CA PHE A 110 17.03 -27.89 -3.96
C PHE A 110 16.16 -28.87 -4.75
N VAL A 111 15.80 -29.97 -4.13
CA VAL A 111 14.90 -30.99 -4.67
C VAL A 111 13.57 -30.88 -3.94
N GLY A 112 12.48 -30.61 -4.66
CA GLY A 112 11.14 -30.40 -4.07
C GLY A 112 10.75 -28.92 -3.86
N ALA A 113 11.63 -27.95 -4.12
CA ALA A 113 11.30 -26.54 -4.14
C ALA A 113 10.68 -26.09 -5.49
N LYS A 114 9.87 -25.03 -5.48
CA LYS A 114 9.45 -24.34 -6.70
C LYS A 114 10.50 -23.32 -7.12
N LYS A 115 10.59 -22.98 -8.41
CA LYS A 115 11.58 -22.06 -8.97
C LYS A 115 11.68 -20.70 -8.27
N ASN A 116 10.54 -20.11 -7.90
CA ASN A 116 10.51 -18.87 -7.13
C ASN A 116 10.99 -19.05 -5.67
N GLU A 117 10.71 -20.20 -5.05
CA GLU A 117 11.16 -20.51 -3.70
C GLU A 117 12.68 -20.76 -3.65
N GLU A 118 13.26 -21.32 -4.74
CA GLU A 118 14.71 -21.52 -4.84
C GLU A 118 15.47 -20.19 -4.79
N THR A 119 14.96 -19.15 -5.45
CA THR A 119 15.56 -17.81 -5.44
C THR A 119 15.57 -17.24 -4.02
N ASP A 120 14.43 -17.29 -3.32
CA ASP A 120 14.29 -16.83 -1.94
C ASP A 120 15.22 -17.62 -0.99
N LEU A 121 15.32 -18.95 -1.17
CA LEU A 121 16.16 -19.81 -0.36
C LEU A 121 17.65 -19.55 -0.57
N ARG A 122 18.09 -19.31 -1.81
CA ARG A 122 19.48 -18.94 -2.12
C ARG A 122 19.88 -17.64 -1.44
N GLU A 123 19.02 -16.66 -1.42
CA GLU A 123 19.25 -15.39 -0.75
C GLU A 123 19.34 -15.55 0.77
N LYS A 124 18.45 -16.37 1.37
CA LYS A 124 18.43 -16.61 2.82
C LYS A 124 19.60 -17.43 3.33
N LEU A 125 20.04 -18.44 2.59
CA LEU A 125 21.12 -19.33 3.00
C LEU A 125 22.49 -18.66 3.06
N LYS A 126 22.72 -17.64 2.20
CA LYS A 126 23.99 -16.88 2.11
C LYS A 126 25.25 -17.77 2.02
N ILE A 127 25.12 -18.95 1.40
CA ILE A 127 26.23 -19.88 1.14
C ILE A 127 26.70 -19.73 -0.31
N SER A 128 28.00 -19.91 -0.53
CA SER A 128 28.64 -19.74 -1.84
C SER A 128 29.59 -20.87 -2.15
N GLN A 129 29.93 -21.03 -3.42
CA GLN A 129 30.97 -21.97 -3.86
C GLN A 129 32.25 -21.75 -3.08
N GLY A 130 32.90 -22.84 -2.66
CA GLY A 130 34.13 -22.83 -1.89
C GLY A 130 33.95 -22.90 -0.37
N ASN A 131 32.72 -22.77 0.14
CA ASN A 131 32.47 -22.95 1.58
C ASN A 131 32.86 -24.35 2.03
N ILE A 132 33.44 -24.43 3.23
CA ILE A 132 33.80 -25.71 3.83
C ILE A 132 32.54 -26.42 4.30
N VAL A 133 32.34 -27.64 3.85
CA VAL A 133 31.21 -28.48 4.23
C VAL A 133 31.53 -29.18 5.55
N ASN A 134 30.74 -28.90 6.57
CA ASN A 134 30.78 -29.57 7.86
C ASN A 134 29.33 -29.77 8.36
N ASP A 135 29.14 -30.56 9.40
CA ASP A 135 27.81 -30.87 9.93
C ASP A 135 27.09 -29.65 10.47
N ASN A 136 27.82 -28.66 11.00
CA ASN A 136 27.26 -27.41 11.46
C ASN A 136 26.66 -26.61 10.28
N LEU A 137 27.37 -26.49 9.14
CA LEU A 137 26.83 -25.85 7.93
C LEU A 137 25.57 -26.56 7.44
N LYS A 138 25.62 -27.91 7.35
CA LYS A 138 24.45 -28.70 6.91
C LYS A 138 23.25 -28.48 7.84
N THR A 139 23.46 -28.59 9.16
CA THR A 139 22.40 -28.38 10.15
C THR A 139 21.83 -26.96 10.10
N THR A 140 22.68 -25.95 9.99
CA THR A 140 22.26 -24.55 9.84
C THR A 140 21.42 -24.35 8.58
N CYS A 141 21.86 -24.89 7.44
CA CYS A 141 21.10 -24.83 6.19
C CYS A 141 19.74 -25.53 6.31
N ILE A 142 19.71 -26.74 6.90
CA ILE A 142 18.47 -27.48 7.14
C ILE A 142 17.48 -26.66 7.98
N ASN A 143 17.96 -26.03 9.06
CA ASN A 143 17.10 -25.21 9.93
C ASN A 143 16.57 -24.00 9.19
N ILE A 144 17.41 -23.25 8.47
CA ILE A 144 16.96 -22.09 7.68
C ILE A 144 15.91 -22.50 6.64
N ILE A 145 16.09 -23.65 5.96
CA ILE A 145 15.12 -24.16 4.99
C ILE A 145 13.82 -24.57 5.68
N LYS A 146 13.90 -25.26 6.83
CA LYS A 146 12.72 -25.64 7.62
C LYS A 146 11.95 -24.42 8.07
N ASP A 147 12.62 -23.41 8.65
CA ASP A 147 12.00 -22.18 9.12
C ASP A 147 11.31 -21.42 7.97
N PHE A 148 11.96 -21.38 6.80
CA PHE A 148 11.36 -20.78 5.60
C PHE A 148 10.04 -21.45 5.19
N TYR A 149 9.92 -22.76 5.30
CA TYR A 149 8.69 -23.48 4.97
C TYR A 149 7.68 -23.47 6.12
N ILE A 150 8.11 -23.45 7.37
CA ILE A 150 7.24 -23.24 8.53
C ILE A 150 6.55 -21.87 8.42
N ASP A 151 7.30 -20.82 8.07
CA ASP A 151 6.75 -19.48 7.82
C ASP A 151 5.74 -19.43 6.64
N LYS A 152 5.86 -20.37 5.71
CA LYS A 152 4.89 -20.56 4.62
C LYS A 152 3.71 -21.46 5.00
N GLY A 153 3.66 -21.96 6.25
CA GLY A 153 2.58 -22.79 6.81
C GLY A 153 2.77 -24.30 6.63
N PHE A 154 3.98 -24.75 6.27
CA PHE A 154 4.32 -26.16 6.16
C PHE A 154 5.03 -26.64 7.43
N TYR A 155 4.28 -26.76 8.51
CA TYR A 155 4.83 -27.06 9.84
C TYR A 155 5.59 -28.41 9.92
N ASN A 156 5.12 -29.43 9.19
CA ASN A 156 5.73 -30.76 9.14
C ASN A 156 6.78 -30.88 8.02
N CYS A 157 7.41 -29.77 7.60
CA CYS A 157 8.45 -29.81 6.59
C CYS A 157 9.66 -30.62 7.08
N ASN A 158 10.03 -31.63 6.32
CA ASN A 158 11.25 -32.37 6.55
C ASN A 158 12.29 -32.03 5.48
N VAL A 159 13.53 -31.81 5.92
CA VAL A 159 14.65 -31.47 5.03
C VAL A 159 15.81 -32.40 5.35
N THR A 160 16.29 -33.05 4.32
CA THR A 160 17.50 -33.90 4.40
C THR A 160 18.53 -33.38 3.40
N VAL A 161 19.80 -33.55 3.71
CA VAL A 161 20.90 -33.16 2.81
C VAL A 161 21.64 -34.42 2.34
N GLU A 162 21.79 -34.51 1.03
CA GLU A 162 22.64 -35.53 0.37
C GLU A 162 23.92 -34.86 -0.11
N GLU A 163 25.06 -35.45 0.22
CA GLU A 163 26.36 -34.99 -0.21
C GLU A 163 26.92 -35.94 -1.29
N LYS A 164 27.21 -35.39 -2.48
CA LYS A 164 27.81 -36.14 -3.59
C LYS A 164 29.18 -35.58 -3.91
N ALA A 165 30.22 -36.46 -3.83
CA ALA A 165 31.54 -36.07 -4.29
C ALA A 165 31.55 -35.76 -5.79
N ASP A 166 32.37 -34.82 -6.19
CA ASP A 166 32.57 -34.51 -7.62
C ASP A 166 33.64 -35.43 -8.20
N ASP A 167 33.34 -36.04 -9.34
CA ASP A 167 34.24 -37.01 -10.00
C ASP A 167 35.49 -36.36 -10.61
N LYS A 168 35.52 -35.05 -10.79
CA LYS A 168 36.60 -34.32 -11.47
C LYS A 168 37.48 -33.51 -10.52
N ILE A 169 36.95 -33.08 -9.39
CA ILE A 169 37.67 -32.21 -8.44
C ILE A 169 37.78 -32.91 -7.08
N SER A 170 39.00 -33.27 -6.69
CA SER A 170 39.25 -33.91 -5.38
C SER A 170 38.78 -33.04 -4.23
N LYS A 171 38.08 -33.64 -3.24
CA LYS A 171 37.52 -32.96 -2.06
C LYS A 171 36.51 -31.86 -2.41
N ALA A 172 35.90 -31.82 -3.62
CA ALA A 172 34.75 -31.03 -3.97
C ALA A 172 33.46 -31.84 -3.84
N VAL A 173 32.44 -31.25 -3.29
CA VAL A 173 31.15 -31.90 -3.07
C VAL A 173 30.00 -31.01 -3.51
N ASN A 174 28.96 -31.66 -4.02
CA ASN A 174 27.68 -31.02 -4.36
C ASN A 174 26.67 -31.39 -3.26
N LEU A 175 25.95 -30.36 -2.74
CA LEU A 175 24.92 -30.52 -1.73
C LEU A 175 23.54 -30.52 -2.36
N TYR A 176 22.74 -31.55 -2.12
CA TYR A 176 21.36 -31.65 -2.55
C TYR A 176 20.44 -31.59 -1.33
N PHE A 177 19.67 -30.53 -1.20
CA PHE A 177 18.67 -30.38 -0.14
C PHE A 177 17.35 -30.97 -0.61
N HIS A 178 17.00 -32.15 -0.10
CA HIS A 178 15.71 -32.81 -0.38
C HIS A 178 14.68 -32.28 0.60
N ILE A 179 13.65 -31.64 0.04
CA ILE A 179 12.63 -30.92 0.78
C ILE A 179 11.29 -31.64 0.61
N ASP A 180 10.84 -32.30 1.66
CA ASP A 180 9.46 -32.77 1.76
C ASP A 180 8.66 -31.75 2.57
N LYS A 181 7.85 -30.98 1.86
CA LYS A 181 7.06 -29.89 2.47
C LYS A 181 5.92 -30.40 3.35
N GLY A 182 5.44 -31.61 3.09
CA GLY A 182 4.22 -32.09 3.69
C GLY A 182 2.99 -31.25 3.28
N LYS A 183 1.93 -31.32 4.08
CA LYS A 183 0.70 -30.53 3.89
C LYS A 183 0.72 -29.26 4.70
N LYS A 184 0.07 -28.20 4.18
CA LYS A 184 -0.13 -26.96 4.94
C LYS A 184 -1.06 -27.20 6.10
N ILE A 185 -0.66 -26.79 7.30
CA ILE A 185 -1.46 -26.83 8.50
C ILE A 185 -2.25 -25.53 8.58
N LYS A 186 -3.57 -25.68 8.79
CA LYS A 186 -4.50 -24.55 8.97
C LYS A 186 -4.98 -24.55 10.40
N ILE A 187 -5.08 -23.36 10.99
CA ILE A 187 -5.69 -23.19 12.32
C ILE A 187 -7.18 -23.45 12.20
N ASP A 188 -7.65 -24.47 12.89
CA ASP A 188 -9.08 -24.83 12.93
C ASP A 188 -9.80 -24.00 13.98
N ARG A 189 -9.27 -23.98 15.21
CA ARG A 189 -9.89 -23.31 16.36
C ARG A 189 -8.85 -22.70 17.29
N ILE A 190 -9.21 -21.56 17.86
CA ILE A 190 -8.49 -20.91 18.96
C ILE A 190 -9.50 -20.82 20.12
N THR A 191 -9.20 -21.46 21.25
CA THR A 191 -10.08 -21.51 22.42
C THR A 191 -9.45 -20.70 23.56
N PHE A 192 -10.24 -19.90 24.22
CA PHE A 192 -9.84 -19.16 25.40
C PHE A 192 -10.45 -19.74 26.65
N TYR A 193 -9.68 -19.76 27.74
CA TYR A 193 -10.09 -20.21 29.05
C TYR A 193 -9.71 -19.14 30.08
N GLY A 194 -10.56 -18.91 31.07
CA GLY A 194 -10.33 -17.91 32.13
C GLY A 194 -10.76 -16.49 31.77
N ASN A 195 -11.27 -16.26 30.55
CA ASN A 195 -11.78 -14.96 30.09
C ASN A 195 -13.26 -14.79 30.49
N ASN A 196 -13.51 -14.54 31.77
CA ASN A 196 -14.86 -14.50 32.31
C ASN A 196 -15.64 -13.24 31.92
N ASN A 197 -14.94 -12.12 31.75
CA ASN A 197 -15.53 -10.79 31.48
C ASN A 197 -15.31 -10.30 30.04
N VAL A 198 -14.37 -10.90 29.30
CA VAL A 198 -14.08 -10.51 27.92
C VAL A 198 -14.46 -11.63 26.96
N SER A 199 -15.33 -11.33 25.99
CA SER A 199 -15.79 -12.35 25.02
C SER A 199 -14.70 -12.86 24.10
N ASP A 200 -14.77 -14.14 23.72
CA ASP A 200 -13.85 -14.78 22.75
C ASP A 200 -13.79 -13.99 21.44
N ALA A 201 -14.91 -13.42 20.99
CA ALA A 201 -14.98 -12.63 19.77
C ALA A 201 -14.08 -11.37 19.83
N LYS A 202 -14.05 -10.69 20.98
CA LYS A 202 -13.16 -9.53 21.21
C LYS A 202 -11.69 -9.95 21.20
N LEU A 203 -11.37 -11.09 21.80
CA LEU A 203 -10.01 -11.65 21.84
C LEU A 203 -9.57 -12.15 20.46
N LEU A 204 -10.41 -12.87 19.73
CA LEU A 204 -10.13 -13.27 18.35
C LEU A 204 -9.94 -12.09 17.39
N LYS A 205 -10.65 -10.97 17.65
CA LYS A 205 -10.47 -9.72 16.89
C LYS A 205 -9.12 -9.08 17.18
N ALA A 206 -8.63 -9.16 18.41
CA ALA A 206 -7.32 -8.63 18.82
C ALA A 206 -6.16 -9.39 18.16
N MET A 207 -6.25 -10.70 18.00
CA MET A 207 -5.27 -11.51 17.26
C MET A 207 -5.37 -11.19 15.76
N LYS A 208 -4.56 -10.25 15.27
CA LYS A 208 -4.70 -9.71 13.89
C LYS A 208 -4.28 -10.68 12.80
N SER A 209 -3.29 -11.52 13.05
CA SER A 209 -2.62 -12.34 12.05
C SER A 209 -2.84 -13.84 12.23
N THR A 210 -2.92 -14.31 13.46
CA THR A 210 -3.27 -15.70 13.79
C THR A 210 -4.79 -15.85 13.75
N LYS A 211 -5.33 -16.49 12.70
CA LYS A 211 -6.78 -16.58 12.45
C LYS A 211 -7.22 -18.00 12.18
N GLU A 212 -8.42 -18.32 12.66
CA GLU A 212 -9.11 -19.56 12.33
C GLU A 212 -9.45 -19.63 10.84
N ARG A 213 -9.58 -20.83 10.30
CA ARG A 213 -10.09 -21.05 8.94
C ARG A 213 -11.53 -20.54 8.82
N PHE A 214 -11.98 -20.38 7.57
CA PHE A 214 -13.36 -20.01 7.28
C PHE A 214 -14.36 -21.04 7.85
N HIS A 215 -15.25 -20.57 8.73
CA HIS A 215 -16.40 -21.34 9.22
C HIS A 215 -17.67 -20.51 8.95
N PHE A 216 -18.63 -21.11 8.26
CA PHE A 216 -19.93 -20.53 8.05
C PHE A 216 -20.99 -21.40 8.75
N THR A 217 -21.21 -21.11 10.01
CA THR A 217 -22.19 -21.82 10.84
C THR A 217 -23.14 -20.83 11.53
N PRO A 218 -23.95 -20.05 10.76
CA PRO A 218 -24.74 -18.95 11.31
C PRO A 218 -25.79 -19.39 12.34
N PHE A 219 -26.19 -20.65 12.32
CA PHE A 219 -27.27 -21.20 13.20
C PHE A 219 -26.76 -22.12 14.31
N TYR A 220 -25.44 -22.29 14.46
CA TYR A 220 -24.88 -23.13 15.52
C TYR A 220 -25.17 -22.55 16.90
N LYS A 221 -25.93 -23.28 17.76
CA LYS A 221 -26.40 -22.81 19.07
C LYS A 221 -27.26 -21.53 19.03
N ALA A 222 -27.97 -21.26 17.94
CA ALA A 222 -28.91 -20.14 17.84
C ALA A 222 -30.02 -20.25 18.90
N ASP A 223 -30.42 -21.48 19.25
CA ASP A 223 -31.37 -21.78 20.30
C ASP A 223 -30.93 -21.23 21.67
N THR A 224 -29.66 -21.26 21.98
CA THR A 224 -29.10 -20.74 23.26
C THR A 224 -29.22 -19.22 23.34
N VAL A 225 -28.92 -18.49 22.24
CA VAL A 225 -29.07 -17.04 22.16
C VAL A 225 -30.54 -16.64 22.21
N ILE A 226 -31.37 -17.33 21.47
CA ILE A 226 -32.83 -17.10 21.47
C ILE A 226 -33.39 -17.34 22.87
N ARG A 227 -33.00 -18.42 23.56
CA ARG A 227 -33.42 -18.68 24.96
C ARG A 227 -32.91 -17.63 25.94
N TYR A 228 -31.67 -17.14 25.75
CA TYR A 228 -31.11 -16.06 26.56
C TYR A 228 -31.90 -14.76 26.38
N MET A 229 -32.22 -14.41 25.14
CA MET A 229 -33.03 -13.22 24.80
C MET A 229 -34.43 -13.34 25.43
N PHE A 230 -35.10 -14.49 25.37
CA PHE A 230 -36.41 -14.68 25.98
C PHE A 230 -36.41 -14.67 27.51
N ARG A 231 -35.27 -14.97 28.17
CA ARG A 231 -35.13 -14.94 29.63
C ARG A 231 -34.83 -13.56 30.20
N HIS A 232 -34.34 -12.62 29.37
CA HIS A 232 -33.90 -11.30 29.79
C HIS A 232 -34.55 -10.20 28.95
N PRO A 233 -35.88 -10.00 29.06
CA PRO A 233 -36.63 -9.02 28.26
C PRO A 233 -36.23 -7.56 28.57
N GLU A 234 -35.58 -7.29 29.70
CA GLU A 234 -35.05 -5.99 30.09
C GLU A 234 -33.96 -5.47 29.15
N TYR A 235 -33.26 -6.37 28.43
CA TYR A 235 -32.21 -6.00 27.48
C TYR A 235 -32.72 -5.57 26.09
N TYR A 236 -34.02 -5.72 25.78
CA TYR A 236 -34.56 -5.33 24.45
C TYR A 236 -34.45 -3.84 24.11
N ARG A 237 -34.12 -3.00 25.08
CA ARG A 237 -33.93 -1.53 24.87
C ARG A 237 -32.49 -1.03 24.98
N SER A 238 -31.50 -1.89 25.23
CA SER A 238 -30.13 -1.45 25.45
C SER A 238 -29.26 -1.68 24.21
N LYS A 239 -28.19 -0.86 24.08
CA LYS A 239 -27.12 -1.05 23.09
C LYS A 239 -26.46 -2.43 23.19
N ASP A 240 -26.59 -3.08 24.32
CA ASP A 240 -26.00 -4.39 24.63
C ASP A 240 -26.52 -5.53 23.77
N ILE A 241 -27.77 -5.49 23.29
CA ILE A 241 -28.31 -6.52 22.37
C ILE A 241 -27.61 -6.46 21.01
N ILE A 242 -27.36 -5.26 20.49
CA ILE A 242 -26.67 -5.09 19.20
C ILE A 242 -25.24 -5.60 19.32
N GLU A 243 -24.61 -5.36 20.50
CA GLU A 243 -23.25 -5.84 20.79
C GLU A 243 -23.23 -7.37 20.95
N HIS A 244 -24.16 -7.98 21.69
CA HIS A 244 -24.25 -9.43 21.83
C HIS A 244 -24.61 -10.15 20.53
N LEU A 245 -25.50 -9.59 19.71
CA LEU A 245 -25.77 -10.12 18.36
C LEU A 245 -24.55 -9.95 17.45
N GLY A 246 -23.89 -8.81 17.53
CA GLY A 246 -22.65 -8.56 16.81
C GLY A 246 -21.56 -9.56 17.18
N ASP A 247 -21.35 -9.83 18.45
CA ASP A 247 -20.40 -10.82 18.97
C ASP A 247 -20.78 -12.26 18.57
N TYR A 248 -22.07 -12.59 18.58
CA TYR A 248 -22.58 -13.89 18.13
C TYR A 248 -22.29 -14.14 16.64
N PHE A 249 -22.54 -13.14 15.78
CA PHE A 249 -22.27 -13.27 14.34
C PHE A 249 -20.79 -13.14 14.01
N ALA A 250 -20.04 -12.29 14.71
CA ALA A 250 -18.60 -12.07 14.48
C ALA A 250 -17.77 -13.32 14.77
N GLY A 251 -18.17 -14.15 15.75
CA GLY A 251 -17.50 -15.42 16.05
C GLY A 251 -17.86 -16.57 15.10
N ARG A 252 -18.92 -16.45 14.28
CA ARG A 252 -19.49 -17.56 13.48
C ARG A 252 -19.63 -17.29 11.98
N VAL A 253 -19.51 -16.05 11.55
CA VAL A 253 -19.51 -15.63 10.15
C VAL A 253 -18.17 -14.97 9.85
N ASN A 254 -17.14 -15.77 9.66
CA ASN A 254 -15.83 -15.27 9.32
C ASN A 254 -15.68 -15.21 7.79
N LEU A 255 -16.14 -14.12 7.15
CA LEU A 255 -16.13 -13.90 5.70
C LEU A 255 -14.73 -13.59 5.12
N ARG A 256 -13.65 -14.06 5.75
CA ARG A 256 -12.27 -13.77 5.30
C ARG A 256 -11.82 -14.73 4.21
N ILE A 257 -12.33 -14.54 2.99
CA ILE A 257 -12.07 -15.40 1.83
C ILE A 257 -10.60 -15.36 1.37
N PHE A 258 -9.82 -14.31 1.72
CA PHE A 258 -8.48 -14.07 1.18
C PHE A 258 -7.31 -14.15 2.18
N LYS A 259 -7.54 -14.33 3.49
CA LYS A 259 -6.46 -14.48 4.47
C LYS A 259 -6.23 -15.95 4.80
N ALA A 260 -5.01 -16.42 4.55
CA ALA A 260 -4.63 -17.78 4.90
C ALA A 260 -4.60 -17.98 6.42
N SER A 261 -5.32 -18.99 6.93
CA SER A 261 -5.33 -19.43 8.33
C SER A 261 -4.10 -20.29 8.65
N LYS A 262 -2.89 -19.75 8.40
CA LYS A 262 -1.62 -20.47 8.66
C LYS A 262 -1.15 -20.19 10.08
N PHE A 263 -0.52 -21.17 10.71
CA PHE A 263 0.23 -20.94 11.92
C PHE A 263 1.67 -20.49 11.59
N ILE A 264 2.11 -19.37 12.16
CA ILE A 264 3.47 -18.82 12.07
C ILE A 264 3.85 -18.41 13.49
N GLN A 265 4.86 -19.04 14.05
CA GLN A 265 5.19 -18.90 15.47
C GLN A 265 5.56 -17.46 15.88
N GLY A 266 6.42 -16.78 15.12
CA GLY A 266 6.78 -15.38 15.42
C GLY A 266 5.60 -14.42 15.38
N VAL A 267 4.65 -14.67 14.48
CA VAL A 267 3.39 -13.90 14.37
C VAL A 267 2.45 -14.21 15.54
N TYR A 268 2.38 -15.46 15.97
CA TYR A 268 1.58 -15.87 17.11
C TYR A 268 2.06 -15.21 18.42
N GLU A 269 3.38 -15.10 18.63
CA GLU A 269 3.93 -14.37 19.79
C GLU A 269 3.52 -12.89 19.78
N THR A 270 3.54 -12.27 18.62
CA THR A 270 3.04 -10.89 18.47
C THR A 270 1.54 -10.77 18.77
N ASP A 271 0.73 -11.74 18.32
CA ASP A 271 -0.71 -11.77 18.60
C ASP A 271 -0.99 -12.07 20.10
N LYS A 272 -0.15 -12.83 20.80
CA LYS A 272 -0.24 -12.98 22.28
C LYS A 272 -0.04 -11.64 23.01
N SER A 273 0.96 -10.86 22.58
CA SER A 273 1.15 -9.51 23.12
C SER A 273 -0.08 -8.61 22.86
N ALA A 274 -0.64 -8.70 21.64
CA ALA A 274 -1.86 -7.95 21.30
C ALA A 274 -3.10 -8.40 22.09
N LEU A 275 -3.15 -9.64 22.58
CA LEU A 275 -4.19 -10.10 23.51
C LEU A 275 -4.07 -9.39 24.86
N ILE A 276 -2.87 -9.34 25.43
CA ILE A 276 -2.62 -8.64 26.70
C ILE A 276 -2.92 -7.14 26.55
N ASP A 277 -2.46 -6.52 25.46
CA ASP A 277 -2.82 -5.12 25.16
C ASP A 277 -4.34 -4.91 25.12
N LYS A 278 -5.09 -5.90 24.59
CA LYS A 278 -6.55 -5.82 24.55
C LYS A 278 -7.20 -5.92 25.93
N PHE A 279 -6.69 -6.75 26.83
CA PHE A 279 -7.12 -6.77 28.21
C PHE A 279 -6.84 -5.44 28.91
N ASN A 280 -5.62 -4.89 28.71
CA ASN A 280 -5.24 -3.58 29.24
C ASN A 280 -6.13 -2.44 28.71
N GLU A 281 -6.52 -2.48 27.42
CA GLU A 281 -7.49 -1.54 26.83
C GLU A 281 -8.87 -1.59 27.53
N LEU A 282 -9.24 -2.73 28.08
CA LEU A 282 -10.52 -2.96 28.76
C LEU A 282 -10.46 -2.76 30.28
N GLY A 283 -9.29 -2.36 30.79
CA GLY A 283 -9.07 -2.04 32.20
C GLY A 283 -8.43 -3.19 33.02
N TYR A 284 -8.15 -4.30 32.40
CA TYR A 284 -7.51 -5.44 33.07
C TYR A 284 -5.98 -5.33 32.96
N ARG A 285 -5.40 -4.41 33.76
CA ARG A 285 -3.99 -4.04 33.75
C ARG A 285 -3.05 -5.23 34.04
N ASP A 286 -3.44 -6.08 34.98
CA ASP A 286 -2.63 -7.20 35.46
C ASP A 286 -2.94 -8.51 34.73
N ALA A 287 -3.62 -8.43 33.56
CA ALA A 287 -3.93 -9.60 32.77
C ALA A 287 -2.68 -10.25 32.19
N TYR A 288 -2.60 -11.57 32.24
CA TYR A 288 -1.52 -12.34 31.67
C TYR A 288 -1.99 -13.68 31.12
N ILE A 289 -1.20 -14.25 30.21
CA ILE A 289 -1.40 -15.60 29.71
C ILE A 289 -0.73 -16.57 30.65
N GLU A 290 -1.51 -17.41 31.32
CA GLU A 290 -1.01 -18.40 32.27
C GLU A 290 -0.35 -19.56 31.53
N LYS A 291 -0.98 -20.03 30.46
CA LYS A 291 -0.49 -21.13 29.62
C LYS A 291 -1.09 -21.05 28.22
N ASP A 292 -0.32 -21.39 27.23
CA ASP A 292 -0.81 -21.67 25.89
C ASP A 292 -0.38 -23.06 25.40
N THR A 293 -1.24 -23.73 24.66
CA THR A 293 -0.99 -25.06 24.14
C THR A 293 -1.32 -25.07 22.65
N PHE A 294 -0.34 -25.53 21.86
CA PHE A 294 -0.49 -25.73 20.43
C PHE A 294 -0.39 -27.23 20.13
N TYR A 295 -1.39 -27.78 19.43
CA TYR A 295 -1.34 -29.18 19.00
C TYR A 295 -1.96 -29.33 17.61
N VAL A 296 -1.56 -30.40 16.91
CA VAL A 296 -1.95 -30.66 15.52
C VAL A 296 -2.65 -32.00 15.43
N GLU A 297 -3.84 -32.01 14.85
CA GLU A 297 -4.60 -33.22 14.51
C GLU A 297 -4.81 -33.28 13.00
N GLY A 298 -4.13 -34.22 12.36
CA GLY A 298 -4.18 -34.36 10.89
C GLY A 298 -3.56 -33.13 10.16
N ASN A 299 -4.39 -32.34 9.50
CA ASN A 299 -3.96 -31.13 8.78
C ASN A 299 -4.42 -29.83 9.49
N TYR A 300 -4.90 -29.94 10.71
CA TYR A 300 -5.48 -28.84 11.47
C TYR A 300 -4.71 -28.60 12.75
N ALA A 301 -4.53 -27.34 13.09
CA ALA A 301 -3.94 -26.88 14.33
C ALA A 301 -5.02 -26.34 15.26
N TYR A 302 -4.88 -26.60 16.53
CA TYR A 302 -5.71 -26.10 17.61
C TYR A 302 -4.81 -25.33 18.59
N ILE A 303 -5.33 -24.21 19.09
CA ILE A 303 -4.61 -23.36 20.04
C ILE A 303 -5.54 -23.13 21.23
N ASP A 304 -5.10 -23.56 22.42
CA ASP A 304 -5.80 -23.33 23.66
C ASP A 304 -5.01 -22.32 24.49
N ILE A 305 -5.63 -21.21 24.88
CA ILE A 305 -5.00 -20.09 25.59
C ILE A 305 -5.70 -19.91 26.93
N HIS A 306 -4.98 -20.14 28.02
CA HIS A 306 -5.45 -19.89 29.37
C HIS A 306 -5.01 -18.49 29.79
N VAL A 307 -5.97 -17.63 30.12
CA VAL A 307 -5.71 -16.26 30.55
C VAL A 307 -6.18 -16.06 31.99
N ASN A 308 -5.48 -15.21 32.72
CA ASN A 308 -5.92 -14.65 33.98
C ASN A 308 -6.18 -13.18 33.76
N GLU A 309 -7.44 -12.73 33.89
CA GLU A 309 -7.84 -11.36 33.61
C GLU A 309 -7.35 -10.37 34.71
N GLY A 310 -7.27 -10.84 35.96
CA GLY A 310 -7.03 -9.97 37.12
C GLY A 310 -8.22 -9.06 37.42
N PRO A 311 -8.07 -8.10 38.35
CA PRO A 311 -9.09 -7.09 38.66
C PRO A 311 -9.16 -6.02 37.55
N ARG A 312 -10.31 -5.37 37.44
CA ARG A 312 -10.52 -4.25 36.54
C ARG A 312 -10.21 -2.96 37.24
N TYR A 313 -9.34 -2.12 36.65
CA TYR A 313 -8.88 -0.86 37.20
C TYR A 313 -9.55 0.36 36.58
N TYR A 314 -9.58 1.47 37.32
CA TYR A 314 -10.16 2.75 36.94
C TYR A 314 -9.19 3.91 37.22
N PHE A 315 -9.25 4.98 36.41
CA PHE A 315 -8.52 6.22 36.72
C PHE A 315 -9.16 6.94 37.91
N ARG A 316 -8.34 7.31 38.91
CA ARG A 316 -8.80 8.08 40.08
C ARG A 316 -8.43 9.55 39.95
N ASN A 317 -7.15 9.86 40.00
CA ASN A 317 -6.66 11.20 39.78
C ASN A 317 -5.59 11.19 38.68
N ILE A 318 -5.56 12.28 37.90
CA ILE A 318 -4.53 12.44 36.88
C ILE A 318 -3.98 13.87 37.08
N ASP A 319 -2.72 13.96 37.41
CA ASP A 319 -2.07 15.26 37.71
C ASP A 319 -0.97 15.52 36.66
N PHE A 320 -0.83 16.79 36.24
CA PHE A 320 0.24 17.23 35.36
C PHE A 320 1.28 17.99 36.15
N VAL A 321 2.56 17.66 35.97
CA VAL A 321 3.70 18.29 36.64
C VAL A 321 4.71 18.74 35.61
N GLY A 322 5.16 20.01 35.71
CA GLY A 322 6.15 20.59 34.80
C GLY A 322 5.58 21.31 33.56
N ASN A 323 4.28 21.39 33.42
CA ASN A 323 3.59 22.16 32.38
C ASN A 323 3.54 23.65 32.71
N THR A 324 4.34 24.46 32.02
CA THR A 324 4.38 25.93 32.19
C THR A 324 3.66 26.66 31.06
N LYS A 325 3.70 26.12 29.85
CA LYS A 325 3.11 26.71 28.64
C LYS A 325 1.59 26.59 28.60
N TYR A 326 1.07 25.41 28.90
CA TYR A 326 -0.37 25.13 28.86
C TYR A 326 -0.89 24.75 30.24
N SER A 327 -2.08 25.27 30.61
CA SER A 327 -2.68 24.97 31.89
C SER A 327 -3.11 23.50 32.00
N SER A 328 -3.04 22.94 33.21
CA SER A 328 -3.49 21.55 33.48
C SER A 328 -4.93 21.32 33.03
N GLU A 329 -5.83 22.32 33.21
CA GLU A 329 -7.22 22.21 32.75
C GLU A 329 -7.35 22.05 31.24
N PHE A 330 -6.49 22.73 30.47
CA PHE A 330 -6.48 22.61 29.03
C PHE A 330 -5.91 21.24 28.59
N LEU A 331 -4.83 20.78 29.22
CA LEU A 331 -4.24 19.47 28.99
C LEU A 331 -5.22 18.32 29.29
N HIS A 332 -6.02 18.46 30.39
CA HIS A 332 -7.08 17.49 30.69
C HIS A 332 -8.13 17.38 29.59
N LYS A 333 -8.51 18.51 28.96
CA LYS A 333 -9.46 18.47 27.81
C LYS A 333 -8.91 17.71 26.62
N ILE A 334 -7.60 17.84 26.35
CA ILE A 334 -6.93 17.10 25.26
C ILE A 334 -6.76 15.63 25.64
N LEU A 335 -6.32 15.34 26.87
CA LEU A 335 -6.18 13.99 27.37
C LEU A 335 -7.50 13.21 27.30
N ASN A 336 -8.63 13.90 27.46
CA ASN A 336 -9.99 13.35 27.35
C ASN A 336 -10.19 12.05 28.14
N ILE A 337 -9.64 12.00 29.35
CA ILE A 337 -9.79 10.94 30.35
C ILE A 337 -10.26 11.58 31.63
N SER A 338 -11.33 11.04 32.22
CA SER A 338 -11.97 11.56 33.43
C SER A 338 -11.79 10.59 34.58
N LYS A 339 -11.91 11.13 35.82
CA LYS A 339 -11.98 10.31 37.04
C LYS A 339 -13.13 9.32 36.95
N GLY A 340 -12.86 8.04 37.25
CA GLY A 340 -13.83 6.94 37.15
C GLY A 340 -13.90 6.27 35.78
N ASP A 341 -13.20 6.80 34.75
CA ASP A 341 -13.04 6.10 33.48
C ASP A 341 -12.26 4.80 33.68
N VAL A 342 -12.58 3.80 32.87
CA VAL A 342 -11.85 2.54 32.87
C VAL A 342 -10.40 2.78 32.50
N TYR A 343 -9.47 2.22 33.29
CA TYR A 343 -8.04 2.30 33.00
C TYR A 343 -7.76 1.75 31.59
N ASN A 344 -7.10 2.56 30.77
CA ASN A 344 -6.72 2.19 29.41
C ASN A 344 -5.39 2.85 29.08
N GLN A 345 -4.31 2.08 29.27
CA GLN A 345 -2.96 2.57 29.07
C GLN A 345 -2.72 3.03 27.64
N LYS A 346 -3.25 2.29 26.67
CA LYS A 346 -3.10 2.63 25.25
C LYS A 346 -3.76 3.96 24.90
N ARG A 347 -5.02 4.17 25.30
CA ARG A 347 -5.73 5.44 25.10
C ARG A 347 -5.00 6.60 25.75
N MET A 348 -4.48 6.39 26.96
CA MET A 348 -3.69 7.39 27.68
C MET A 348 -2.43 7.75 26.88
N MET A 349 -1.65 6.76 26.44
CA MET A 349 -0.43 7.00 25.65
C MET A 349 -0.73 7.63 24.28
N GLU A 350 -1.78 7.20 23.60
CA GLU A 350 -2.23 7.80 22.35
C GLU A 350 -2.59 9.29 22.54
N ASN A 351 -3.29 9.65 23.60
CA ASN A 351 -3.68 11.02 23.89
C ASN A 351 -2.53 11.88 24.47
N ILE A 352 -1.47 11.25 25.00
CA ILE A 352 -0.26 11.95 25.40
C ILE A 352 0.67 12.24 24.22
N SER A 353 0.95 11.25 23.32
CA SER A 353 2.04 11.44 22.36
C SER A 353 1.97 10.62 21.06
N MET A 354 0.98 9.74 20.87
CA MET A 354 0.95 8.77 19.77
C MET A 354 -0.30 8.84 18.90
N ASN A 355 -1.08 9.91 18.97
CA ASN A 355 -2.27 10.05 18.15
C ASN A 355 -1.91 10.27 16.68
N GLN A 356 -2.41 9.43 15.78
CA GLN A 356 -2.18 9.56 14.35
C GLN A 356 -2.82 10.80 13.74
N ASP A 357 -3.92 11.28 14.33
CA ASP A 357 -4.64 12.47 13.89
C ASP A 357 -4.00 13.78 14.41
N GLY A 358 -2.93 13.69 15.22
CA GLY A 358 -2.21 14.85 15.76
C GLY A 358 -2.97 15.60 16.86
N ASN A 359 -4.01 14.98 17.44
CA ASN A 359 -4.84 15.55 18.49
C ASN A 359 -4.40 15.02 19.88
N ASP A 360 -3.13 15.13 20.20
CA ASP A 360 -2.53 14.70 21.46
C ASP A 360 -1.68 15.82 22.07
N ILE A 361 -1.34 15.65 23.35
CA ILE A 361 -0.55 16.62 24.10
C ILE A 361 0.83 16.83 23.45
N GLY A 362 1.51 15.76 23.04
CA GLY A 362 2.81 15.84 22.39
C GLY A 362 2.76 16.61 21.07
N SER A 363 1.75 16.35 20.25
CA SER A 363 1.54 17.09 19.00
C SER A 363 1.28 18.57 19.23
N LEU A 364 0.54 18.94 20.31
CA LEU A 364 0.32 20.33 20.68
C LEU A 364 1.64 21.07 20.91
N TYR A 365 2.54 20.52 21.72
CA TYR A 365 3.85 21.10 22.00
C TYR A 365 4.78 21.06 20.78
N LEU A 366 4.85 19.94 20.07
CA LEU A 366 5.69 19.77 18.89
C LEU A 366 5.28 20.68 17.73
N ASN A 367 3.99 21.00 17.60
CA ASN A 367 3.49 21.95 16.61
C ASN A 367 3.74 23.41 16.98
N ASP A 368 4.06 23.69 18.23
CA ASP A 368 4.44 25.03 18.75
C ASP A 368 5.97 25.15 18.99
N GLY A 369 6.76 24.29 18.35
CA GLY A 369 8.22 24.38 18.33
C GLY A 369 8.95 23.65 19.45
N TYR A 370 8.28 23.03 20.41
CA TYR A 370 8.92 22.36 21.54
C TYR A 370 9.43 20.96 21.16
N LEU A 371 10.49 20.92 20.33
CA LEU A 371 11.06 19.68 19.82
C LEU A 371 11.56 18.75 20.94
N PHE A 372 12.06 19.30 22.04
CA PHE A 372 12.63 18.56 23.17
C PHE A 372 11.59 18.17 24.21
N PHE A 373 10.31 18.32 23.87
CA PHE A 373 9.19 17.94 24.73
C PHE A 373 9.19 16.44 25.03
N SER A 374 8.92 16.11 26.28
CA SER A 374 8.62 14.76 26.71
C SER A 374 7.55 14.75 27.80
N ALA A 375 6.68 13.76 27.77
CA ALA A 375 5.65 13.54 28.79
C ALA A 375 5.61 12.06 29.16
N ASN A 376 5.86 11.76 30.44
CA ASN A 376 5.94 10.41 30.95
C ASN A 376 4.84 10.20 32.02
N PRO A 377 3.79 9.39 31.74
CA PRO A 377 2.82 9.01 32.74
C PRO A 377 3.44 8.02 33.73
N THR A 378 3.28 8.29 35.01
CA THR A 378 3.77 7.45 36.10
C THR A 378 2.59 7.09 37.02
N GLU A 379 2.42 5.82 37.30
CA GLU A 379 1.47 5.36 38.33
C GLU A 379 2.07 5.68 39.71
N VAL A 380 1.42 6.58 40.49
CA VAL A 380 1.95 7.03 41.79
C VAL A 380 1.31 6.31 42.95
N LEU A 381 0.04 5.89 42.80
CA LEU A 381 -0.68 5.18 43.86
C LEU A 381 -1.72 4.26 43.25
N ILE A 382 -1.79 3.03 43.79
CA ILE A 382 -2.86 2.07 43.49
C ILE A 382 -3.59 1.78 44.80
N GLU A 383 -4.86 2.11 44.86
CA GLU A 383 -5.70 1.88 46.01
C GLU A 383 -6.96 1.12 45.61
N GLY A 384 -7.00 -0.17 45.97
CA GLY A 384 -8.05 -1.09 45.53
C GLY A 384 -8.03 -1.30 44.01
N ASP A 385 -9.10 -0.84 43.36
CA ASP A 385 -9.26 -0.89 41.91
C ASP A 385 -8.97 0.44 41.19
N SER A 386 -8.40 1.40 41.89
CA SER A 386 -8.26 2.77 41.41
C SER A 386 -6.79 3.20 41.34
N ILE A 387 -6.40 3.86 40.25
CA ILE A 387 -5.01 4.25 39.95
C ILE A 387 -4.90 5.77 39.86
N ASP A 388 -3.94 6.35 40.57
CA ASP A 388 -3.51 7.74 40.42
C ASP A 388 -2.32 7.81 39.44
N ILE A 389 -2.42 8.73 38.50
CA ILE A 389 -1.41 8.96 37.46
C ILE A 389 -0.83 10.37 37.61
N GLU A 390 0.49 10.46 37.58
CA GLU A 390 1.21 11.72 37.46
C GLU A 390 1.88 11.78 36.06
N ILE A 391 1.47 12.74 35.23
CA ILE A 391 2.07 12.97 33.93
C ILE A 391 3.17 14.01 34.07
N ARG A 392 4.42 13.55 34.05
CA ARG A 392 5.62 14.39 34.20
C ARG A 392 6.00 14.96 32.84
N ILE A 393 5.88 16.27 32.70
CA ILE A 393 6.17 17.01 31.48
C ILE A 393 7.52 17.70 31.61
N ARG A 394 8.36 17.52 30.60
CA ARG A 394 9.54 18.33 30.32
C ARG A 394 9.29 19.05 28.99
N GLU A 395 9.11 20.38 29.06
CA GLU A 395 8.78 21.16 27.86
C GLU A 395 10.01 21.39 26.96
N GLY A 396 11.17 21.65 27.55
CA GLY A 396 12.38 22.02 26.84
C GLY A 396 12.29 23.41 26.20
N GLN A 397 13.25 23.75 25.35
CA GLN A 397 13.25 25.01 24.60
C GLN A 397 12.62 24.83 23.21
N GLN A 398 12.11 25.91 22.63
CA GLN A 398 11.61 25.92 21.27
C GLN A 398 12.77 25.81 20.28
N ALA A 399 12.60 25.00 19.23
CA ALA A 399 13.57 24.80 18.16
C ALA A 399 13.13 25.45 16.85
N ARG A 400 14.13 25.75 16.00
CA ARG A 400 13.93 26.24 14.62
C ARG A 400 14.61 25.32 13.62
N TYR A 401 14.06 25.21 12.42
CA TYR A 401 14.74 24.54 11.33
C TYR A 401 16.03 25.28 10.98
N ASN A 402 17.16 24.56 10.92
CA ASN A 402 18.45 25.11 10.49
C ASN A 402 18.71 24.72 9.04
N GLU A 403 18.95 23.46 8.75
CA GLU A 403 19.20 22.96 7.40
C GLU A 403 18.14 21.91 7.00
N ILE A 404 17.75 21.94 5.70
CA ILE A 404 16.85 20.96 5.12
C ILE A 404 17.58 20.30 3.95
N THR A 405 17.84 19.00 4.09
CA THR A 405 18.60 18.21 3.10
C THR A 405 17.77 17.06 2.55
N VAL A 406 18.18 16.53 1.41
CA VAL A 406 17.56 15.38 0.76
C VAL A 406 18.64 14.39 0.38
N SER A 407 18.39 13.10 0.60
CA SER A 407 19.29 12.02 0.19
C SER A 407 18.54 10.86 -0.46
N GLY A 408 19.23 10.09 -1.31
CA GLY A 408 18.69 8.91 -1.98
C GLY A 408 18.01 9.19 -3.34
N ASN A 409 17.86 10.45 -3.76
CA ASN A 409 17.39 10.80 -5.10
C ASN A 409 18.53 10.71 -6.12
N THR A 410 18.35 9.92 -7.16
CA THR A 410 19.34 9.71 -8.22
C THR A 410 18.94 10.33 -9.56
N LYS A 411 17.64 10.38 -9.86
CA LYS A 411 17.08 10.92 -11.11
C LYS A 411 16.42 12.27 -10.89
N THR A 412 15.70 12.43 -9.79
CA THR A 412 14.93 13.63 -9.43
C THR A 412 15.87 14.68 -8.87
N ASN A 413 15.81 15.90 -9.38
CA ASN A 413 16.64 16.99 -8.89
C ASN A 413 16.17 17.45 -7.49
N ASP A 414 17.09 17.84 -6.61
CA ASP A 414 16.80 18.30 -5.23
C ASP A 414 15.76 19.40 -5.18
N ASN A 415 15.82 20.36 -6.11
CA ASN A 415 14.87 21.47 -6.17
C ASN A 415 13.43 21.01 -6.44
N VAL A 416 13.22 19.82 -7.04
CA VAL A 416 11.89 19.24 -7.26
C VAL A 416 11.33 18.70 -5.94
N ILE A 417 12.21 18.20 -5.07
CA ILE A 417 11.84 17.68 -3.76
C ILE A 417 11.65 18.84 -2.78
N LEU A 418 12.65 19.72 -2.69
CA LEU A 418 12.64 20.84 -1.74
C LEU A 418 11.50 21.85 -1.97
N ARG A 419 11.00 22.00 -3.20
CA ARG A 419 9.85 22.87 -3.47
C ARG A 419 8.51 22.29 -2.97
N GLU A 420 8.44 20.98 -2.75
CA GLU A 420 7.24 20.30 -2.25
C GLU A 420 7.20 20.24 -0.72
N VAL A 421 8.32 20.47 -0.03
CA VAL A 421 8.34 20.46 1.43
C VAL A 421 7.88 21.80 2.01
N THR A 422 7.18 21.73 3.14
CA THR A 422 6.67 22.91 3.86
C THR A 422 7.62 23.38 4.95
N THR A 423 8.60 22.57 5.33
CA THR A 423 9.66 22.94 6.29
C THR A 423 10.65 23.91 5.62
N ILE A 424 10.84 25.08 6.21
CA ILE A 424 11.70 26.15 5.66
C ILE A 424 12.74 26.55 6.71
N PRO A 425 14.02 26.64 6.37
CA PRO A 425 15.08 27.11 7.29
C PRO A 425 14.71 28.44 7.97
N GLY A 426 14.98 28.53 9.27
CA GLY A 426 14.67 29.68 10.10
C GLY A 426 13.26 29.74 10.68
N GLN A 427 12.31 28.98 10.18
CA GLN A 427 10.97 28.86 10.74
C GLN A 427 10.98 28.04 12.04
N MET A 428 9.95 28.25 12.86
CA MET A 428 9.72 27.46 14.07
C MET A 428 9.47 26.00 13.69
N PHE A 429 10.05 25.08 14.44
CA PHE A 429 9.78 23.65 14.28
C PHE A 429 8.28 23.36 14.44
N ASN A 430 7.75 22.53 13.55
CA ASN A 430 6.37 22.10 13.57
C ASN A 430 6.27 20.67 13.04
N ARG A 431 5.79 19.73 13.88
CA ARG A 431 5.65 18.32 13.50
C ARG A 431 4.66 18.11 12.35
N ALA A 432 3.56 18.88 12.36
CA ALA A 432 2.56 18.78 11.30
C ALA A 432 3.13 19.16 9.92
N ASP A 433 4.07 20.13 9.86
CA ASP A 433 4.74 20.50 8.62
C ASP A 433 5.65 19.39 8.08
N ILE A 434 6.30 18.63 8.96
CA ILE A 434 7.11 17.46 8.56
C ILE A 434 6.21 16.37 7.98
N ILE A 435 5.13 16.02 8.69
CA ILE A 435 4.17 15.01 8.23
C ILE A 435 3.55 15.43 6.89
N ARG A 436 3.17 16.70 6.78
CA ARG A 436 2.64 17.27 5.55
C ARG A 436 3.66 17.21 4.40
N SER A 437 4.91 17.59 4.65
CA SER A 437 6.01 17.49 3.67
C SER A 437 6.17 16.06 3.17
N GLN A 438 6.18 15.09 4.08
CA GLN A 438 6.25 13.66 3.75
C GLN A 438 5.07 13.23 2.86
N GLN A 439 3.85 13.61 3.22
CA GLN A 439 2.65 13.31 2.43
C GLN A 439 2.70 13.97 1.04
N MET A 440 3.16 15.20 0.94
CA MET A 440 3.32 15.90 -0.34
C MET A 440 4.35 15.21 -1.23
N LEU A 441 5.50 14.81 -0.68
CA LEU A 441 6.52 14.08 -1.42
C LEU A 441 5.98 12.71 -1.91
N LEU A 442 5.28 11.97 -1.07
CA LEU A 442 4.66 10.69 -1.47
C LEU A 442 3.57 10.88 -2.53
N SER A 443 2.81 11.97 -2.47
CA SER A 443 1.77 12.28 -3.45
C SER A 443 2.30 12.55 -4.86
N THR A 444 3.60 12.88 -5.00
CA THR A 444 4.24 13.01 -6.32
C THR A 444 4.33 11.69 -7.07
N GLY A 445 4.31 10.55 -6.36
CA GLY A 445 4.46 9.22 -6.91
C GLY A 445 5.88 8.87 -7.37
N TYR A 446 6.90 9.67 -6.98
CA TYR A 446 8.29 9.42 -7.36
C TYR A 446 9.03 8.52 -6.38
N PHE A 447 8.52 8.38 -5.16
CA PHE A 447 9.21 7.76 -4.04
C PHE A 447 8.45 6.57 -3.46
N ASN A 448 9.20 5.59 -2.96
CA ASN A 448 8.68 4.41 -2.29
C ASN A 448 8.20 4.78 -0.87
N GLN A 449 6.92 4.56 -0.60
CA GLN A 449 6.31 4.88 0.69
C GLN A 449 6.92 4.10 1.86
N GLU A 450 7.29 2.84 1.66
CA GLU A 450 7.81 1.98 2.72
C GLU A 450 9.25 2.33 3.12
N LYS A 451 9.98 3.03 2.24
CA LYS A 451 11.40 3.35 2.42
C LYS A 451 11.66 4.84 2.59
N MET A 452 10.60 5.63 2.61
CA MET A 452 10.73 7.05 2.88
C MET A 452 10.86 7.27 4.39
N ASP A 453 11.91 7.99 4.78
CA ASP A 453 12.22 8.31 6.18
C ASP A 453 12.50 9.81 6.33
N VAL A 454 12.27 10.33 7.51
CA VAL A 454 12.62 11.71 7.88
C VAL A 454 13.48 11.66 9.13
N ARG A 455 14.68 12.19 9.04
CA ARG A 455 15.67 12.14 10.12
C ARG A 455 15.91 13.55 10.67
N PRO A 456 15.27 13.88 11.79
CA PRO A 456 15.60 15.09 12.51
C PRO A 456 16.90 14.90 13.29
N THR A 457 17.82 15.84 13.15
CA THR A 457 19.06 15.93 13.96
C THR A 457 18.96 17.17 14.83
N PRO A 458 18.47 17.03 16.09
CA PRO A 458 18.30 18.16 16.97
C PRO A 458 19.63 18.62 17.59
N ASN A 459 19.80 19.94 17.73
CA ASN A 459 20.86 20.58 18.49
C ASN A 459 20.24 21.35 19.67
N GLU A 460 20.25 20.73 20.84
CA GLU A 460 19.65 21.34 22.05
C GLU A 460 20.39 22.61 22.49
N ALA A 461 21.72 22.73 22.24
CA ALA A 461 22.49 23.88 22.67
C ALA A 461 22.08 25.15 21.92
N ASP A 462 21.80 25.05 20.62
CA ASP A 462 21.47 26.19 19.76
C ASP A 462 19.96 26.37 19.56
N GLY A 463 19.13 25.42 20.03
CA GLY A 463 17.69 25.42 19.78
C GLY A 463 17.36 25.25 18.30
N THR A 464 18.13 24.42 17.59
CA THR A 464 17.95 24.20 16.15
C THR A 464 17.76 22.72 15.83
N VAL A 465 17.26 22.43 14.63
CA VAL A 465 17.13 21.07 14.10
C VAL A 465 17.39 21.05 12.61
N ASP A 466 18.24 20.11 12.19
CA ASP A 466 18.44 19.77 10.79
C ASP A 466 17.48 18.65 10.40
N ILE A 467 16.86 18.74 9.24
CA ILE A 467 15.93 17.73 8.73
C ILE A 467 16.49 17.14 7.44
N GLU A 468 16.74 15.84 7.45
CA GLU A 468 17.09 15.07 6.28
C GLU A 468 15.88 14.26 5.80
N TYR A 469 15.42 14.51 4.58
CA TYR A 469 14.43 13.68 3.90
C TYR A 469 15.15 12.58 3.12
N VAL A 470 15.08 11.35 3.63
CA VAL A 470 15.66 10.17 2.98
C VAL A 470 14.61 9.56 2.07
N VAL A 471 14.90 9.48 0.78
CA VAL A 471 13.96 8.96 -0.22
C VAL A 471 14.57 7.80 -1.00
N GLU A 472 13.76 6.86 -1.46
CA GLU A 472 14.15 5.87 -2.45
C GLU A 472 13.24 6.03 -3.67
N GLU A 473 13.84 6.28 -4.84
CA GLU A 473 13.08 6.49 -6.06
C GLU A 473 12.44 5.20 -6.57
N THR A 474 11.17 5.28 -6.92
CA THR A 474 10.43 4.22 -7.60
C THR A 474 10.13 4.61 -9.05
N SER A 475 9.77 3.63 -9.87
CA SER A 475 9.32 3.93 -11.23
C SER A 475 7.98 4.66 -11.16
N SER A 476 7.96 5.90 -11.58
CA SER A 476 6.76 6.73 -11.66
C SER A 476 6.10 6.68 -13.04
N ASP A 477 6.77 6.06 -14.01
CA ASP A 477 6.24 5.91 -15.37
C ASP A 477 5.13 4.87 -15.38
N GLN A 478 4.02 5.19 -16.03
CA GLN A 478 2.82 4.37 -16.03
C GLN A 478 2.47 3.94 -17.46
N LEU A 479 2.24 2.66 -17.62
CA LEU A 479 1.61 2.09 -18.79
C LEU A 479 0.14 1.82 -18.45
N GLU A 480 -0.77 2.53 -19.11
CA GLU A 480 -2.20 2.35 -18.93
C GLU A 480 -2.71 1.45 -20.07
N LEU A 481 -3.31 0.33 -19.71
CA LEU A 481 -4.04 -0.52 -20.64
C LEU A 481 -5.46 -0.68 -20.10
N SER A 482 -6.45 -0.31 -20.86
CA SER A 482 -7.85 -0.48 -20.47
C SER A 482 -8.67 -1.05 -21.63
N ALA A 483 -9.68 -1.82 -21.29
CA ALA A 483 -10.64 -2.35 -22.21
C ALA A 483 -12.04 -2.12 -21.63
N GLY A 484 -12.94 -1.58 -22.41
CA GLY A 484 -14.35 -1.40 -22.06
C GLY A 484 -15.25 -1.97 -23.13
N TYR A 485 -16.41 -2.47 -22.76
CA TYR A 485 -17.42 -2.97 -23.70
C TYR A 485 -18.68 -2.14 -23.53
N GLY A 486 -19.16 -1.53 -24.61
CA GLY A 486 -20.35 -0.70 -24.62
C GLY A 486 -21.20 -0.90 -25.86
N ALA A 487 -22.16 -0.02 -26.10
CA ALA A 487 -23.08 -0.08 -27.25
C ALA A 487 -22.37 -0.11 -28.61
N THR A 488 -21.16 0.45 -28.70
CA THR A 488 -20.32 0.48 -29.91
C THR A 488 -19.32 -0.69 -29.96
N GLY A 489 -19.41 -1.67 -29.05
CA GLY A 489 -18.53 -2.81 -28.93
C GLY A 489 -17.34 -2.60 -28.01
N LEU A 490 -16.29 -3.38 -28.22
CA LEU A 490 -15.07 -3.33 -27.42
C LEU A 490 -14.24 -2.10 -27.78
N VAL A 491 -13.90 -1.29 -26.77
CA VAL A 491 -12.94 -0.18 -26.86
C VAL A 491 -11.68 -0.55 -26.11
N LEU A 492 -10.56 -0.46 -26.79
CA LEU A 492 -9.23 -0.67 -26.24
C LEU A 492 -8.54 0.69 -26.12
N SER A 493 -7.96 0.96 -24.96
CA SER A 493 -7.13 2.14 -24.75
C SER A 493 -5.74 1.73 -24.26
N ALA A 494 -4.74 2.36 -24.85
CA ALA A 494 -3.35 2.25 -24.42
C ALA A 494 -2.81 3.65 -24.16
N GLY A 495 -2.16 3.84 -23.04
CA GLY A 495 -1.55 5.11 -22.67
C GLY A 495 -0.19 4.89 -22.04
N ILE A 496 0.71 5.83 -22.25
CA ILE A 496 1.99 5.90 -21.56
C ILE A 496 2.14 7.29 -20.93
N SER A 497 2.49 7.31 -19.66
CA SER A 497 2.69 8.55 -18.90
C SER A 497 4.07 8.55 -18.25
N PHE A 498 4.84 9.60 -18.52
CA PHE A 498 6.16 9.87 -17.92
C PHE A 498 5.98 10.96 -16.89
N ASN A 499 6.01 10.61 -15.60
CA ASN A 499 5.62 11.53 -14.53
C ASN A 499 6.76 12.41 -13.98
N ASN A 500 8.01 12.09 -14.28
CA ASN A 500 9.18 12.88 -13.87
C ASN A 500 9.97 13.40 -15.06
N PHE A 501 9.30 13.79 -16.13
CA PHE A 501 9.91 14.26 -17.36
C PHE A 501 10.71 15.56 -17.17
N SER A 502 11.74 15.79 -18.02
CA SER A 502 12.56 17.01 -18.04
C SER A 502 12.65 17.58 -19.44
N PHE A 503 11.89 18.61 -19.74
CA PHE A 503 11.97 19.32 -21.02
C PHE A 503 13.34 20.00 -21.23
N LYS A 504 13.98 20.49 -20.15
CA LYS A 504 15.32 21.09 -20.22
C LYS A 504 16.41 20.11 -20.69
N LYS A 505 16.22 18.82 -20.41
CA LYS A 505 17.16 17.75 -20.80
C LYS A 505 16.78 17.09 -22.15
N PHE A 506 15.65 17.50 -22.76
CA PHE A 506 15.11 16.87 -23.99
C PHE A 506 16.09 16.87 -25.16
N PHE A 507 16.84 17.96 -25.35
CA PHE A 507 17.83 18.09 -26.43
C PHE A 507 19.20 17.50 -26.10
N LYS A 508 19.40 16.91 -24.90
CA LYS A 508 20.66 16.29 -24.49
C LYS A 508 20.60 14.79 -24.72
N LYS A 509 21.35 14.25 -25.70
CA LYS A 509 21.37 12.80 -26.04
C LYS A 509 21.69 11.91 -24.83
N GLU A 510 22.60 12.35 -23.96
CA GLU A 510 23.02 11.61 -22.76
C GLU A 510 21.90 11.41 -21.72
N ALA A 511 20.87 12.27 -21.74
CA ALA A 511 19.75 12.23 -20.84
C ALA A 511 18.66 11.20 -21.23
N TRP A 512 18.73 10.64 -22.45
CA TRP A 512 17.77 9.64 -22.92
C TRP A 512 18.07 8.23 -22.38
N LYS A 513 17.66 7.95 -21.11
CA LYS A 513 17.86 6.67 -20.38
C LYS A 513 16.60 6.21 -19.61
N PRO A 514 15.53 5.75 -20.20
CA PRO A 514 15.12 5.79 -21.63
C PRO A 514 14.58 7.16 -22.02
N ILE A 515 14.15 8.02 -21.07
CA ILE A 515 13.54 9.34 -21.31
C ILE A 515 14.17 10.36 -20.38
N PRO A 516 14.38 11.61 -20.85
CA PRO A 516 14.89 12.69 -20.01
C PRO A 516 14.02 12.93 -18.78
N SER A 517 14.57 12.79 -17.59
CA SER A 517 13.84 12.87 -16.33
C SER A 517 14.52 13.79 -15.30
N GLY A 518 13.80 14.11 -14.22
CA GLY A 518 14.33 14.79 -13.04
C GLY A 518 13.73 16.16 -12.74
N ASN A 519 12.84 16.73 -13.58
CA ASN A 519 12.24 18.05 -13.32
C ASN A 519 10.78 17.98 -12.80
N GLY A 520 10.22 16.79 -12.67
CA GLY A 520 8.87 16.61 -12.17
C GLY A 520 7.78 17.05 -13.16
N GLN A 521 8.10 17.19 -14.44
CA GLN A 521 7.09 17.44 -15.49
C GLN A 521 6.39 16.14 -15.88
N LYS A 522 5.17 16.23 -16.41
CA LYS A 522 4.42 15.07 -16.89
C LYS A 522 4.18 15.18 -18.38
N VAL A 523 4.48 14.08 -19.10
CA VAL A 523 4.12 13.89 -20.51
C VAL A 523 3.30 12.63 -20.62
N SER A 524 2.17 12.71 -21.31
CA SER A 524 1.31 11.54 -21.54
C SER A 524 0.90 11.45 -23.00
N LEU A 525 0.88 10.24 -23.50
CA LEU A 525 0.36 9.86 -24.81
C LEU A 525 -0.74 8.81 -24.59
N ARG A 526 -1.91 8.99 -25.16
CA ARG A 526 -2.98 8.01 -25.07
C ARG A 526 -3.63 7.79 -26.43
N VAL A 527 -3.90 6.53 -26.73
CA VAL A 527 -4.61 6.08 -27.93
C VAL A 527 -5.79 5.22 -27.49
N SER A 528 -6.97 5.50 -27.98
CA SER A 528 -8.16 4.69 -27.74
C SER A 528 -8.80 4.31 -29.08
N ILE A 529 -9.14 3.04 -29.25
CA ILE A 529 -9.67 2.52 -30.52
C ILE A 529 -10.83 1.56 -30.25
N SER A 530 -11.92 1.74 -30.95
CA SER A 530 -13.04 0.79 -31.01
C SER A 530 -13.35 0.44 -32.46
N SER A 531 -12.75 -0.65 -32.96
CA SER A 531 -13.01 -1.19 -34.31
C SER A 531 -13.25 -0.09 -35.37
N LYS A 532 -14.45 -0.07 -35.97
CA LYS A 532 -14.85 0.92 -36.98
C LYS A 532 -15.46 2.22 -36.38
N TRP A 533 -15.82 2.19 -35.11
CA TRP A 533 -16.70 3.21 -34.53
C TRP A 533 -15.95 4.42 -34.01
N TYR A 534 -14.76 4.21 -33.41
CA TYR A 534 -14.10 5.25 -32.67
C TYR A 534 -12.57 5.13 -32.67
N GLN A 535 -11.89 6.27 -32.80
CA GLN A 535 -10.45 6.43 -32.65
C GLN A 535 -10.17 7.77 -31.94
N SER A 536 -9.30 7.76 -30.95
CA SER A 536 -8.84 8.95 -30.26
C SER A 536 -7.33 8.90 -30.02
N TYR A 537 -6.70 10.01 -30.24
CA TYR A 537 -5.27 10.23 -30.01
C TYR A 537 -5.13 11.49 -29.16
N SER A 538 -4.43 11.42 -28.04
CA SER A 538 -4.21 12.60 -27.20
C SER A 538 -2.75 12.68 -26.74
N PHE A 539 -2.25 13.90 -26.72
CA PHE A 539 -0.96 14.27 -26.15
C PHE A 539 -1.19 15.31 -25.06
N SER A 540 -0.62 15.10 -23.87
CA SER A 540 -0.68 16.06 -22.78
C SER A 540 0.70 16.33 -22.19
N PHE A 541 0.92 17.59 -21.83
CA PHE A 541 2.09 18.07 -21.12
C PHE A 541 1.65 18.84 -19.88
N MET A 542 2.34 18.64 -18.75
CA MET A 542 2.08 19.39 -17.52
C MET A 542 3.39 19.77 -16.83
N GLU A 543 3.51 21.06 -16.48
CA GLU A 543 4.54 21.63 -15.62
C GLU A 543 3.88 22.04 -14.30
N PRO A 544 4.11 21.31 -13.19
CA PRO A 544 3.43 21.59 -11.92
C PRO A 544 3.93 22.86 -11.20
N TRP A 545 5.12 23.32 -11.54
CA TRP A 545 5.74 24.52 -10.94
C TRP A 545 6.23 25.49 -12.00
N LEU A 546 5.31 26.09 -12.76
CA LEU A 546 5.62 27.07 -13.79
C LEU A 546 6.42 28.24 -13.22
N GLY A 547 7.65 28.41 -13.71
CA GLY A 547 8.60 29.41 -13.23
C GLY A 547 9.37 29.00 -11.94
N GLY A 548 9.13 27.82 -11.38
CA GLY A 548 9.91 27.20 -10.29
C GLY A 548 9.78 27.82 -8.89
N LYS A 549 9.06 28.95 -8.75
CA LYS A 549 8.96 29.70 -7.47
C LYS A 549 7.64 29.52 -6.72
N LYS A 550 6.58 29.17 -7.43
CA LYS A 550 5.23 29.02 -6.87
C LYS A 550 4.57 27.78 -7.49
N PRO A 551 3.68 27.09 -6.76
CA PRO A 551 2.96 25.91 -7.28
C PRO A 551 1.86 26.31 -8.28
N ASN A 552 2.27 26.97 -9.37
CA ASN A 552 1.41 27.28 -10.50
C ASN A 552 1.57 26.18 -11.54
N THR A 553 0.52 25.43 -11.79
CA THR A 553 0.54 24.35 -12.79
C THR A 553 0.13 24.87 -14.15
N LEU A 554 0.96 24.62 -15.15
CA LEU A 554 0.61 24.78 -16.56
C LEU A 554 0.34 23.39 -17.15
N SER A 555 -0.80 23.19 -17.76
CA SER A 555 -1.08 21.99 -18.56
C SER A 555 -1.57 22.35 -19.96
N ALA A 556 -1.08 21.62 -20.93
CA ALA A 556 -1.49 21.72 -22.33
C ALA A 556 -1.89 20.34 -22.84
N ASN A 557 -3.01 20.23 -23.49
CA ASN A 557 -3.49 19.00 -24.09
C ASN A 557 -3.96 19.26 -25.52
N VAL A 558 -3.58 18.36 -26.44
CA VAL A 558 -4.02 18.36 -27.83
C VAL A 558 -4.55 16.97 -28.16
N TYR A 559 -5.70 16.91 -28.81
CA TYR A 559 -6.31 15.64 -29.15
C TYR A 559 -6.98 15.68 -30.51
N TYR A 560 -7.03 14.50 -31.13
CA TYR A 560 -7.80 14.21 -32.33
C TYR A 560 -8.73 13.05 -32.05
N GLN A 561 -10.01 13.20 -32.40
CA GLN A 561 -11.01 12.16 -32.23
C GLN A 561 -11.75 11.95 -33.56
N LEU A 562 -12.02 10.71 -33.87
CA LEU A 562 -12.81 10.30 -34.98
C LEU A 562 -13.87 9.31 -34.52
N GLN A 563 -15.13 9.63 -34.79
CA GLN A 563 -16.30 8.78 -34.56
C GLN A 563 -17.02 8.53 -35.86
N THR A 564 -17.49 7.30 -36.09
CA THR A 564 -18.25 6.92 -37.27
C THR A 564 -19.56 6.27 -36.86
N ASN A 565 -20.48 6.15 -37.80
CA ASN A 565 -21.74 5.44 -37.63
C ASN A 565 -21.65 3.94 -37.89
N GLY A 566 -20.40 3.35 -37.95
CA GLY A 566 -20.16 1.93 -38.14
C GLY A 566 -20.14 1.45 -39.59
N TYR A 567 -20.59 2.25 -40.53
CA TYR A 567 -20.46 1.93 -41.97
C TYR A 567 -19.01 2.09 -42.45
N THR A 568 -18.64 1.40 -43.52
CA THR A 568 -17.31 1.53 -44.09
C THR A 568 -17.21 2.78 -44.96
N ARG A 569 -16.02 3.35 -45.19
CA ARG A 569 -15.80 4.55 -46.00
C ARG A 569 -16.32 4.45 -47.45
N LYS A 570 -16.56 3.23 -47.94
CA LYS A 570 -17.09 3.00 -49.27
C LYS A 570 -18.62 3.03 -49.33
N ASP A 571 -19.29 2.95 -48.22
CA ASP A 571 -20.75 2.98 -48.13
C ASP A 571 -21.30 4.39 -48.30
N ALA A 572 -22.38 4.54 -49.07
CA ALA A 572 -23.06 5.82 -49.22
C ALA A 572 -23.60 6.37 -47.89
N LEU A 573 -23.90 5.51 -46.92
CA LEU A 573 -24.40 5.85 -45.57
C LEU A 573 -23.25 6.13 -44.59
N TYR A 574 -21.98 6.12 -44.98
CA TYR A 574 -20.86 6.41 -44.10
C TYR A 574 -20.95 7.80 -43.55
N GLY A 575 -21.15 7.87 -42.23
CA GLY A 575 -21.16 9.10 -41.45
C GLY A 575 -19.93 9.20 -40.57
N VAL A 576 -19.38 10.40 -40.44
CA VAL A 576 -18.18 10.65 -39.64
C VAL A 576 -18.24 12.01 -38.92
N LEU A 577 -17.87 11.99 -37.64
CA LEU A 577 -17.53 13.17 -36.86
C LEU A 577 -16.02 13.17 -36.59
N ARG A 578 -15.36 14.29 -36.88
CA ARG A 578 -13.97 14.54 -36.52
C ARG A 578 -13.91 15.71 -35.54
N VAL A 579 -13.20 15.52 -34.44
CA VAL A 579 -12.97 16.57 -33.46
C VAL A 579 -11.47 16.78 -33.33
N VAL A 580 -11.02 18.01 -33.51
CA VAL A 580 -9.65 18.43 -33.15
C VAL A 580 -9.77 19.41 -32.01
N GLY A 581 -9.08 19.12 -30.90
CA GLY A 581 -9.14 19.98 -29.74
C GLY A 581 -7.78 20.32 -29.17
N ALA A 582 -7.66 21.51 -28.62
CA ALA A 582 -6.52 21.97 -27.84
C ALA A 582 -7.02 22.72 -26.62
N ASN A 583 -6.39 22.48 -25.48
CA ASN A 583 -6.64 23.28 -24.29
C ASN A 583 -5.33 23.61 -23.57
N VAL A 584 -5.30 24.80 -22.97
CA VAL A 584 -4.21 25.26 -22.12
C VAL A 584 -4.83 25.70 -20.81
N THR A 585 -4.36 25.14 -19.70
CA THR A 585 -4.87 25.41 -18.35
C THR A 585 -3.74 25.91 -17.47
N ILE A 586 -3.99 27.00 -16.76
CA ILE A 586 -3.14 27.51 -15.69
C ILE A 586 -3.89 27.35 -14.40
N ALA A 587 -3.34 26.59 -13.46
CA ALA A 587 -3.94 26.36 -12.15
C ALA A 587 -3.01 26.85 -11.03
N ARG A 588 -3.61 27.35 -9.95
CA ARG A 588 -2.89 27.85 -8.78
C ARG A 588 -3.59 27.42 -7.49
N LYS A 589 -2.79 26.88 -6.54
CA LYS A 589 -3.24 26.68 -5.16
C LYS A 589 -3.33 28.01 -4.43
N LEU A 590 -4.44 28.23 -3.71
CA LEU A 590 -4.64 29.42 -2.89
C LEU A 590 -4.17 29.14 -1.46
N LYS A 591 -3.79 30.19 -0.73
CA LYS A 591 -3.49 30.11 0.71
C LYS A 591 -4.66 30.57 1.59
N TRP A 592 -5.63 31.27 1.00
CA TRP A 592 -6.81 31.78 1.67
C TRP A 592 -8.06 31.42 0.85
N PRO A 593 -9.17 31.00 1.47
CA PRO A 593 -9.47 30.88 2.91
C PRO A 593 -8.70 29.74 3.61
N ASP A 594 -8.37 28.66 2.92
CA ASP A 594 -7.49 27.58 3.36
C ASP A 594 -6.66 27.11 2.16
N ASP A 595 -5.68 26.25 2.40
CA ASP A 595 -4.74 25.75 1.39
C ASP A 595 -5.24 24.54 0.60
N TYR A 596 -6.50 24.15 0.79
CA TYR A 596 -7.19 23.14 -0.03
C TYR A 596 -7.81 23.73 -1.29
N PHE A 597 -7.89 25.08 -1.40
CA PHE A 597 -8.45 25.76 -2.57
C PHE A 597 -7.45 25.81 -3.73
N GLN A 598 -7.98 25.51 -4.93
CA GLN A 598 -7.29 25.66 -6.20
C GLN A 598 -8.17 26.42 -7.19
N VAL A 599 -7.58 27.34 -7.92
CA VAL A 599 -8.24 28.04 -9.03
C VAL A 599 -7.55 27.63 -10.32
N ALA A 600 -8.34 27.38 -11.37
CA ALA A 600 -7.85 27.07 -12.70
C ALA A 600 -8.54 27.92 -13.77
N HIS A 601 -7.75 28.36 -14.76
CA HIS A 601 -8.15 29.11 -15.92
C HIS A 601 -7.77 28.30 -17.16
N SER A 602 -8.75 27.92 -17.97
CA SER A 602 -8.53 27.13 -19.18
C SER A 602 -9.00 27.86 -20.41
N PHE A 603 -8.16 27.89 -21.44
CA PHE A 603 -8.53 28.30 -22.78
C PHE A 603 -8.69 27.05 -23.63
N ILE A 604 -9.85 26.90 -24.25
CA ILE A 604 -10.28 25.70 -24.96
C ILE A 604 -10.62 26.08 -26.40
N TYR A 605 -10.04 25.34 -27.32
CA TYR A 605 -10.42 25.35 -28.73
C TYR A 605 -10.79 23.95 -29.19
N GLN A 606 -11.97 23.83 -29.83
CA GLN A 606 -12.41 22.56 -30.41
C GLN A 606 -13.02 22.84 -31.79
N TYR A 607 -12.59 22.11 -32.78
CA TYR A 607 -13.11 22.09 -34.11
C TYR A 607 -13.87 20.80 -34.37
N TYR A 608 -15.16 20.92 -34.62
CA TYR A 608 -16.05 19.81 -34.95
C TYR A 608 -16.28 19.81 -36.46
N ASN A 609 -16.10 18.66 -37.13
CA ASN A 609 -16.41 18.44 -38.52
C ASN A 609 -17.32 17.21 -38.66
N VAL A 610 -18.55 17.44 -39.04
CA VAL A 610 -19.60 16.42 -39.22
C VAL A 610 -19.83 16.22 -40.71
N LYS A 611 -19.84 14.95 -41.15
CA LYS A 611 -20.15 14.59 -42.53
C LYS A 611 -21.05 13.37 -42.56
N ASN A 612 -22.25 13.53 -43.17
CA ASN A 612 -23.28 12.50 -43.34
C ASN A 612 -23.58 11.70 -42.04
N PHE A 613 -23.66 12.44 -40.94
CA PHE A 613 -23.90 11.82 -39.58
C PHE A 613 -25.38 12.10 -39.22
N GLN A 614 -26.25 11.18 -39.66
CA GLN A 614 -27.71 11.36 -39.53
C GLN A 614 -28.19 11.07 -38.08
N ASN A 615 -29.19 11.77 -37.63
CA ASN A 615 -29.93 11.53 -36.36
C ASN A 615 -29.15 11.69 -35.06
N VAL A 616 -27.95 12.30 -35.07
CA VAL A 616 -27.14 12.51 -33.88
C VAL A 616 -27.00 13.99 -33.54
N PHE A 617 -26.92 14.86 -34.56
CA PHE A 617 -26.76 16.30 -34.39
C PHE A 617 -27.84 17.06 -35.10
N VAL A 618 -27.98 18.36 -34.82
CA VAL A 618 -28.93 19.28 -35.45
C VAL A 618 -28.70 19.40 -36.96
N PHE A 619 -27.46 19.17 -37.44
CA PHE A 619 -27.09 19.14 -38.85
C PHE A 619 -26.31 17.88 -39.21
N THR A 620 -26.53 17.35 -40.40
CA THR A 620 -25.90 16.13 -40.90
C THR A 620 -24.54 16.37 -41.55
N ASP A 621 -24.31 17.56 -42.06
CA ASP A 621 -23.11 18.00 -42.75
C ASP A 621 -22.74 19.42 -42.31
N GLY A 622 -21.50 19.64 -41.93
CA GLY A 622 -21.05 20.96 -41.52
C GLY A 622 -19.88 20.93 -40.54
N TYR A 623 -19.56 22.11 -40.02
CA TYR A 623 -18.51 22.27 -39.02
C TYR A 623 -18.90 23.32 -37.97
N ALA A 624 -18.33 23.19 -36.78
CA ALA A 624 -18.50 24.12 -35.68
C ALA A 624 -17.16 24.40 -34.98
N ASN A 625 -16.97 25.63 -34.52
CA ASN A 625 -15.84 26.03 -33.71
C ASN A 625 -16.31 26.37 -32.29
N ASN A 626 -15.72 25.78 -31.29
CA ASN A 626 -15.85 26.10 -29.88
C ASN A 626 -14.58 26.79 -29.39
N ILE A 627 -14.67 28.10 -29.18
CA ILE A 627 -13.59 28.85 -28.53
C ILE A 627 -14.16 29.31 -27.20
N SER A 628 -13.65 28.74 -26.10
CA SER A 628 -14.19 29.01 -24.79
C SER A 628 -13.12 29.25 -23.73
N TYR A 629 -13.48 30.06 -22.77
CA TYR A 629 -12.74 30.24 -21.53
C TYR A 629 -13.48 29.55 -20.41
N LYS A 630 -12.75 28.72 -19.61
CA LYS A 630 -13.31 28.04 -18.44
C LYS A 630 -12.59 28.50 -17.19
N PHE A 631 -13.35 29.00 -16.25
CA PHE A 631 -12.92 29.25 -14.88
C PHE A 631 -13.37 28.09 -13.99
N MET A 632 -12.51 27.63 -13.10
CA MET A 632 -12.84 26.58 -12.15
C MET A 632 -12.19 26.88 -10.79
N ILE A 633 -12.98 26.72 -9.73
CA ILE A 633 -12.51 26.75 -8.36
C ILE A 633 -12.84 25.42 -7.71
N THR A 634 -11.87 24.81 -7.10
CA THR A 634 -12.01 23.51 -6.40
C THR A 634 -11.45 23.64 -5.01
N ARG A 635 -12.18 23.13 -4.02
CA ARG A 635 -11.68 22.86 -2.68
C ARG A 635 -11.66 21.36 -2.47
N ASN A 636 -10.49 20.79 -2.22
CA ASN A 636 -10.34 19.34 -2.01
C ASN A 636 -9.59 19.07 -0.71
N SER A 637 -10.33 18.64 0.32
CA SER A 637 -9.81 18.24 1.64
C SER A 637 -9.99 16.74 1.91
N VAL A 638 -10.16 15.94 0.85
CA VAL A 638 -10.40 14.50 0.93
C VAL A 638 -9.18 13.78 1.51
N SER A 639 -9.38 12.92 2.51
CA SER A 639 -8.31 12.27 3.29
C SER A 639 -7.51 11.21 2.52
N ALA A 640 -8.10 10.59 1.50
CA ALA A 640 -7.42 9.56 0.69
C ALA A 640 -8.04 9.46 -0.71
N PRO A 641 -7.24 9.14 -1.76
CA PRO A 641 -7.74 9.13 -3.13
C PRO A 641 -8.68 7.96 -3.45
N ILE A 642 -8.51 6.79 -2.83
CA ILE A 642 -9.25 5.56 -3.20
C ILE A 642 -10.38 5.26 -2.22
N TYR A 643 -10.12 5.34 -0.94
CA TYR A 643 -11.09 5.12 0.13
C TYR A 643 -11.06 6.29 1.13
N PRO A 644 -11.65 7.44 0.78
CA PRO A 644 -11.76 8.57 1.71
C PRO A 644 -12.61 8.20 2.92
N ARG A 645 -12.16 8.57 4.11
CA ARG A 645 -12.91 8.40 5.37
C ARG A 645 -13.61 9.68 5.79
N ASP A 646 -13.03 10.82 5.41
CA ASP A 646 -13.49 12.16 5.76
C ASP A 646 -13.05 13.17 4.70
N GLY A 647 -13.52 14.40 4.87
CA GLY A 647 -13.21 15.50 3.97
C GLY A 647 -14.27 15.76 2.91
N SER A 648 -14.02 16.74 2.07
CA SER A 648 -14.94 17.13 1.00
C SER A 648 -14.20 17.60 -0.23
N GLU A 649 -14.82 17.37 -1.39
CA GLU A 649 -14.44 17.95 -2.66
C GLU A 649 -15.61 18.79 -3.18
N ILE A 650 -15.36 20.08 -3.40
CA ILE A 650 -16.36 21.04 -3.89
C ILE A 650 -15.75 21.70 -5.11
N THR A 651 -16.41 21.56 -6.27
CA THR A 651 -15.96 22.15 -7.52
C THR A 651 -17.07 23.02 -8.11
N PHE A 652 -16.74 24.27 -8.40
CA PHE A 652 -17.57 25.17 -9.19
C PHE A 652 -16.85 25.54 -10.47
N SER A 653 -17.51 25.46 -11.62
CA SER A 653 -16.93 25.85 -12.90
C SER A 653 -17.90 26.63 -13.76
N VAL A 654 -17.35 27.61 -14.48
CA VAL A 654 -18.04 28.41 -15.47
C VAL A 654 -17.25 28.36 -16.77
N GLN A 655 -17.90 27.99 -17.86
CA GLN A 655 -17.33 28.00 -19.20
C GLN A 655 -18.12 28.97 -20.07
N LEU A 656 -17.43 29.87 -20.72
CA LEU A 656 -18.03 30.97 -21.49
C LEU A 656 -17.43 30.95 -22.89
N THR A 657 -18.27 31.07 -23.90
CA THR A 657 -17.87 31.41 -25.27
C THR A 657 -18.12 32.87 -25.54
N PRO A 658 -17.41 33.52 -26.48
CA PRO A 658 -17.77 34.85 -26.93
C PRO A 658 -19.17 34.88 -27.55
N PRO A 659 -19.98 35.94 -27.31
CA PRO A 659 -21.32 36.09 -27.90
C PRO A 659 -21.22 36.65 -29.32
N TYR A 660 -20.74 35.85 -30.28
CA TYR A 660 -20.43 36.27 -31.65
C TYR A 660 -21.65 36.92 -32.34
N SER A 661 -22.87 36.38 -32.11
CA SER A 661 -24.08 36.88 -32.74
C SER A 661 -24.46 38.29 -32.26
N LEU A 662 -24.03 38.70 -31.08
CA LEU A 662 -24.28 40.07 -30.56
C LEU A 662 -23.36 41.10 -31.21
N PHE A 663 -22.27 40.66 -31.84
CA PHE A 663 -21.34 41.54 -32.56
C PHE A 663 -21.65 41.62 -34.05
N THR A 664 -22.60 40.80 -34.53
CA THR A 664 -23.04 40.79 -35.94
C THR A 664 -24.50 41.22 -36.02
N ASN A 665 -24.86 42.15 -36.89
CA ASN A 665 -26.24 42.57 -37.11
C ASN A 665 -27.03 41.63 -38.04
N LYS A 666 -26.72 40.29 -37.95
CA LYS A 666 -27.37 39.28 -38.80
C LYS A 666 -28.65 38.77 -38.13
N ASP A 667 -29.72 38.69 -38.92
CA ASP A 667 -30.94 37.98 -38.52
C ASP A 667 -30.73 36.48 -38.72
N TYR A 668 -30.81 35.72 -37.64
CA TYR A 668 -30.59 34.26 -37.62
C TYR A 668 -31.89 33.46 -37.77
N THR A 669 -33.05 34.10 -37.92
CA THR A 669 -34.34 33.41 -38.06
C THR A 669 -34.42 32.55 -39.33
N GLN A 670 -33.83 33.03 -40.42
CA GLN A 670 -33.77 32.34 -41.70
C GLN A 670 -32.37 31.70 -41.98
N ALA A 671 -31.46 31.77 -41.00
CA ALA A 671 -30.13 31.24 -41.17
C ALA A 671 -30.13 29.69 -41.13
N THR A 672 -29.29 29.07 -41.94
CA THR A 672 -29.07 27.63 -41.93
C THR A 672 -28.43 27.21 -40.63
N ASP A 673 -28.55 25.93 -40.24
CA ASP A 673 -27.90 25.40 -39.01
C ASP A 673 -26.39 25.57 -39.07
N GLN A 674 -25.75 25.40 -40.25
CA GLN A 674 -24.32 25.66 -40.43
C GLN A 674 -23.95 27.12 -40.13
N GLU A 675 -24.78 28.08 -40.47
CA GLU A 675 -24.55 29.50 -40.19
C GLU A 675 -24.75 29.81 -38.72
N LYS A 676 -25.78 29.21 -38.08
CA LYS A 676 -26.06 29.36 -36.64
C LYS A 676 -24.96 28.82 -35.74
N TYR A 677 -24.40 27.66 -36.11
CA TYR A 677 -23.45 26.92 -35.25
C TYR A 677 -22.00 26.96 -35.72
N LYS A 678 -21.65 27.77 -36.72
CA LYS A 678 -20.29 28.00 -37.19
C LYS A 678 -19.33 28.34 -36.03
N PHE A 679 -19.77 29.17 -35.10
CA PHE A 679 -19.14 29.43 -33.83
C PHE A 679 -20.17 29.16 -32.75
N LEU A 680 -19.82 28.27 -31.79
CA LEU A 680 -20.74 27.92 -30.72
C LEU A 680 -20.83 29.05 -29.70
N GLU A 681 -22.07 29.36 -29.29
CA GLU A 681 -22.37 30.41 -28.33
C GLU A 681 -23.14 29.85 -27.15
N PHE A 682 -22.48 29.80 -25.99
CA PHE A 682 -23.06 29.28 -24.74
C PHE A 682 -22.32 29.78 -23.51
N HIS A 683 -22.99 29.68 -22.38
CA HIS A 683 -22.37 29.69 -21.05
C HIS A 683 -22.82 28.48 -20.27
N LYS A 684 -21.88 27.77 -19.67
CA LYS A 684 -22.11 26.51 -18.96
C LYS A 684 -21.64 26.64 -17.54
N TRP A 685 -22.48 26.32 -16.60
CA TRP A 685 -22.25 26.40 -15.17
C TRP A 685 -22.39 25.02 -14.57
N LYS A 686 -21.42 24.63 -13.73
CA LYS A 686 -21.46 23.32 -13.07
C LYS A 686 -21.06 23.48 -11.61
N PHE A 687 -21.76 22.75 -10.74
CA PHE A 687 -21.48 22.68 -9.32
C PHE A 687 -21.53 21.23 -8.87
N ASN A 688 -20.40 20.75 -8.35
CA ASN A 688 -20.23 19.38 -7.87
C ASN A 688 -19.75 19.42 -6.42
N ILE A 689 -20.39 18.60 -5.58
CA ILE A 689 -19.99 18.37 -4.18
C ILE A 689 -19.87 16.87 -3.97
N SER A 690 -18.80 16.45 -3.29
CA SER A 690 -18.65 15.14 -2.68
C SER A 690 -18.23 15.34 -1.23
N TRP A 691 -18.99 14.80 -0.29
CA TRP A 691 -18.71 14.92 1.14
C TRP A 691 -18.63 13.54 1.75
N PHE A 692 -17.53 13.27 2.47
CA PHE A 692 -17.23 12.02 3.13
C PHE A 692 -17.25 12.22 4.63
N THR A 693 -17.91 11.32 5.34
CA THR A 693 -17.89 11.31 6.80
C THR A 693 -17.91 9.89 7.34
N LYS A 694 -17.10 9.65 8.34
CA LYS A 694 -17.07 8.40 9.09
C LYS A 694 -18.26 8.34 10.03
N ILE A 695 -19.07 7.29 9.96
CA ILE A 695 -20.22 7.09 10.87
C ILE A 695 -19.80 6.28 12.09
N VAL A 696 -19.28 5.07 11.87
CA VAL A 696 -18.82 4.16 12.93
C VAL A 696 -17.67 3.34 12.36
N ASP A 697 -16.58 3.23 13.12
CA ASP A 697 -15.37 2.47 12.75
C ASP A 697 -14.89 2.78 11.33
N ASN A 698 -15.07 1.82 10.42
CA ASN A 698 -14.68 1.94 9.01
C ASN A 698 -15.86 2.21 8.07
N LEU A 699 -17.09 2.37 8.59
CA LEU A 699 -18.27 2.69 7.78
C LEU A 699 -18.28 4.18 7.42
N VAL A 700 -18.26 4.47 6.12
CA VAL A 700 -18.20 5.84 5.58
C VAL A 700 -19.48 6.14 4.81
N LEU A 701 -20.07 7.30 5.09
CA LEU A 701 -21.11 7.88 4.26
C LEU A 701 -20.48 8.86 3.27
N ASN A 702 -20.83 8.71 1.99
CA ASN A 702 -20.49 9.65 0.94
C ASN A 702 -21.78 10.24 0.35
N ILE A 703 -21.93 11.55 0.42
CA ILE A 703 -23.04 12.30 -0.21
C ILE A 703 -22.49 13.12 -1.37
N ARG A 704 -23.10 12.99 -2.53
CA ARG A 704 -22.71 13.73 -3.73
C ARG A 704 -23.89 14.49 -4.31
N LEU A 705 -23.62 15.71 -4.78
CA LEU A 705 -24.51 16.52 -5.58
C LEU A 705 -23.77 16.94 -6.83
N LYS A 706 -24.39 16.73 -7.99
CA LYS A 706 -23.94 17.25 -9.26
C LYS A 706 -25.09 18.01 -9.92
N THR A 707 -24.83 19.23 -10.33
CA THR A 707 -25.79 20.04 -11.06
C THR A 707 -25.10 20.83 -12.16
N GLY A 708 -25.80 21.05 -13.26
CA GLY A 708 -25.29 21.84 -14.38
C GLY A 708 -26.40 22.58 -15.09
N PHE A 709 -25.99 23.69 -15.66
CA PHE A 709 -26.86 24.59 -16.43
C PHE A 709 -26.11 25.08 -17.67
N ILE A 710 -26.79 25.07 -18.84
CA ILE A 710 -26.31 25.65 -20.08
C ILE A 710 -27.30 26.69 -20.53
N GLY A 711 -26.81 27.92 -20.75
CA GLY A 711 -27.55 29.00 -21.36
C GLY A 711 -26.91 29.43 -22.69
N TRP A 712 -27.62 30.25 -23.45
CA TRP A 712 -27.16 30.79 -24.71
C TRP A 712 -27.52 32.28 -24.80
N TYR A 713 -26.76 33.02 -25.61
CA TYR A 713 -26.89 34.49 -25.66
C TYR A 713 -27.98 34.94 -26.62
N ASN A 714 -28.20 34.23 -27.74
CA ASN A 714 -29.16 34.60 -28.78
C ASN A 714 -30.27 33.55 -28.88
N LYS A 715 -31.54 34.00 -28.70
CA LYS A 715 -32.72 33.12 -28.78
C LYS A 715 -32.95 32.55 -30.17
N GLN A 716 -32.54 33.27 -31.23
CA GLN A 716 -32.71 32.82 -32.62
C GLN A 716 -31.78 31.69 -32.99
N ILE A 717 -30.61 31.60 -32.32
CA ILE A 717 -29.65 30.51 -32.49
C ILE A 717 -30.05 29.31 -31.59
N GLY A 718 -30.51 29.58 -30.35
CA GLY A 718 -30.93 28.53 -29.44
C GLY A 718 -29.76 27.81 -28.71
N PRO A 719 -30.05 26.71 -28.01
CA PRO A 719 -29.06 25.96 -27.27
C PRO A 719 -28.03 25.28 -28.19
N PRO A 720 -26.75 25.16 -27.77
CA PRO A 720 -25.69 24.55 -28.57
C PRO A 720 -26.02 23.08 -28.89
N PRO A 721 -25.68 22.59 -30.09
CA PRO A 721 -25.91 21.18 -30.47
C PRO A 721 -24.95 20.21 -29.78
N PHE A 722 -23.79 20.67 -29.36
CA PHE A 722 -22.80 19.98 -28.55
C PHE A 722 -22.87 20.47 -27.10
N GLU A 723 -22.21 19.85 -26.16
CA GLU A 723 -22.11 20.29 -24.75
C GLU A 723 -23.36 20.02 -23.86
N ARG A 724 -24.48 19.49 -24.42
CA ARG A 724 -25.68 19.18 -23.63
C ARG A 724 -25.48 18.00 -22.69
N PHE A 725 -26.38 17.87 -21.70
CA PHE A 725 -26.32 16.82 -20.67
C PHE A 725 -27.19 15.62 -21.04
N TYR A 726 -26.60 14.45 -21.07
CA TYR A 726 -27.27 13.18 -21.33
C TYR A 726 -27.26 12.35 -20.05
N LEU A 727 -28.35 11.73 -19.65
CA LEU A 727 -28.51 11.08 -18.36
C LEU A 727 -28.93 9.62 -18.51
N GLY A 728 -28.29 8.74 -17.72
CA GLY A 728 -28.58 7.31 -17.63
C GLY A 728 -27.34 6.44 -17.75
N GLY A 729 -27.44 5.18 -17.29
CA GLY A 729 -26.43 4.15 -17.43
C GLY A 729 -25.21 4.32 -16.54
N ASP A 730 -24.12 3.67 -16.95
CA ASP A 730 -22.85 3.75 -16.27
C ASP A 730 -21.96 4.91 -16.77
N GLY A 731 -22.36 5.59 -17.82
CA GLY A 731 -21.57 6.63 -18.46
C GLY A 731 -20.43 6.10 -19.31
N LEU A 732 -20.27 4.79 -19.41
CA LEU A 732 -19.18 4.14 -20.13
C LEU A 732 -19.62 3.59 -21.49
N SER A 733 -20.84 3.11 -21.59
CA SER A 733 -21.36 2.42 -22.77
C SER A 733 -21.74 3.37 -23.90
N SER A 734 -22.02 4.63 -23.62
CA SER A 734 -22.16 5.67 -24.63
C SER A 734 -20.83 6.45 -24.74
N TRP A 735 -19.93 5.99 -25.55
CA TRP A 735 -18.71 6.72 -25.91
C TRP A 735 -19.05 7.95 -26.74
N ALA A 736 -19.79 8.86 -26.14
CA ALA A 736 -20.12 10.12 -26.77
C ALA A 736 -18.93 11.08 -26.64
N LEU A 737 -17.97 10.90 -27.49
CA LEU A 737 -16.81 11.79 -27.61
C LEU A 737 -17.07 12.93 -28.60
N ASP A 738 -18.33 13.17 -28.83
CA ASP A 738 -18.89 14.16 -29.74
C ASP A 738 -19.26 15.49 -29.07
N GLY A 739 -18.78 15.71 -27.85
CA GLY A 739 -19.07 16.91 -27.05
C GLY A 739 -20.32 16.78 -26.17
N ARG A 740 -21.01 15.63 -26.19
CA ARG A 740 -22.05 15.33 -25.21
C ARG A 740 -21.46 15.10 -23.84
N GLU A 741 -22.09 15.62 -22.80
CA GLU A 741 -21.70 15.33 -21.42
C GLU A 741 -22.64 14.27 -20.83
N ILE A 742 -22.09 13.07 -20.57
CA ILE A 742 -22.88 11.96 -20.06
C ILE A 742 -22.81 11.97 -18.54
N ILE A 743 -23.97 11.93 -17.92
CA ILE A 743 -24.15 11.84 -16.47
C ILE A 743 -24.64 10.42 -16.18
N GLY A 744 -23.77 9.58 -15.63
CA GLY A 744 -24.14 8.22 -15.27
C GLY A 744 -25.24 8.21 -14.20
N MET A 745 -26.19 7.26 -14.30
CA MET A 745 -27.22 7.01 -13.30
C MET A 745 -27.53 5.51 -13.27
N ARG A 746 -27.08 4.85 -12.24
CA ARG A 746 -27.22 3.39 -12.07
C ARG A 746 -28.69 3.00 -11.91
N GLY A 747 -29.09 1.83 -12.43
CA GLY A 747 -30.48 1.35 -12.44
C GLY A 747 -31.29 1.79 -13.65
N TYR A 748 -30.61 2.38 -14.64
CA TYR A 748 -31.19 2.79 -15.92
C TYR A 748 -30.23 2.47 -17.05
N ASP A 749 -30.74 2.27 -18.27
CA ASP A 749 -29.89 2.10 -19.44
C ASP A 749 -29.23 3.42 -19.85
N ASP A 750 -28.18 3.33 -20.67
CA ASP A 750 -27.44 4.48 -21.13
C ASP A 750 -28.35 5.48 -21.89
N SER A 751 -28.19 6.74 -21.53
CA SER A 751 -28.95 7.87 -22.07
C SER A 751 -30.48 7.75 -21.94
N SER A 752 -31.01 6.68 -21.33
CA SER A 752 -32.45 6.40 -21.28
C SER A 752 -33.30 7.46 -20.55
N LEU A 753 -32.70 8.25 -19.69
CA LEU A 753 -33.33 9.38 -18.98
C LEU A 753 -33.08 10.72 -19.65
N THR A 754 -32.50 10.71 -20.84
CA THR A 754 -32.20 11.91 -21.62
C THR A 754 -33.50 12.50 -22.17
N PRO A 755 -33.71 13.83 -22.09
CA PRO A 755 -34.84 14.46 -22.68
C PRO A 755 -34.94 14.28 -24.21
N MET A 756 -36.15 14.05 -24.69
CA MET A 756 -36.48 13.88 -26.12
C MET A 756 -37.31 15.02 -26.66
N GLU A 757 -37.09 15.41 -27.92
CA GLU A 757 -37.94 16.25 -28.74
C GLU A 757 -38.24 15.52 -30.04
N ASN A 758 -39.53 15.45 -30.41
CA ASN A 758 -39.96 14.77 -31.64
C ASN A 758 -39.42 13.35 -31.82
N GLY A 759 -39.26 12.60 -30.71
CA GLY A 759 -38.76 11.24 -30.75
C GLY A 759 -37.22 11.10 -30.89
N THR A 760 -36.49 12.22 -30.85
CA THR A 760 -35.01 12.22 -30.89
C THR A 760 -34.46 12.70 -29.56
N GLU A 761 -33.38 12.03 -29.07
CA GLU A 761 -32.65 12.48 -27.90
C GLU A 761 -31.91 13.78 -28.20
N VAL A 762 -32.27 14.86 -27.48
CA VAL A 762 -31.64 16.17 -27.70
C VAL A 762 -30.72 16.61 -26.57
N GLY A 763 -30.69 15.87 -25.47
CA GLY A 763 -29.95 16.25 -24.28
C GLY A 763 -30.58 17.41 -23.49
N GLY A 764 -30.28 17.44 -22.18
CA GLY A 764 -30.76 18.52 -21.30
C GLY A 764 -29.86 19.75 -21.33
N THR A 765 -30.47 20.93 -21.07
CA THR A 765 -29.67 22.13 -20.74
C THR A 765 -29.49 22.32 -19.24
N ILE A 766 -30.22 21.57 -18.42
CA ILE A 766 -30.12 21.56 -16.96
C ILE A 766 -30.13 20.11 -16.51
N PHE A 767 -29.35 19.79 -15.49
CA PHE A 767 -29.47 18.51 -14.78
C PHE A 767 -29.22 18.67 -13.31
N ASN A 768 -29.82 17.77 -12.52
CA ASN A 768 -29.47 17.51 -11.12
C ASN A 768 -29.27 16.02 -10.90
N LYS A 769 -28.26 15.66 -10.12
CA LYS A 769 -28.06 14.30 -9.62
C LYS A 769 -27.62 14.35 -8.16
N PHE A 770 -28.32 13.59 -7.32
CA PHE A 770 -27.98 13.34 -5.92
C PHE A 770 -27.59 11.88 -5.79
N THR A 771 -26.55 11.60 -5.00
CA THR A 771 -26.09 10.25 -4.70
C THR A 771 -25.75 10.16 -3.22
N ALA A 772 -26.26 9.14 -2.55
CA ALA A 772 -25.86 8.76 -1.19
C ALA A 772 -25.29 7.35 -1.22
N GLU A 773 -24.08 7.16 -0.70
CA GLU A 773 -23.42 5.85 -0.64
C GLU A 773 -22.92 5.54 0.77
N LEU A 774 -23.24 4.37 1.26
CA LEU A 774 -22.62 3.78 2.45
C LEU A 774 -21.52 2.81 2.00
N ARG A 775 -20.29 3.06 2.41
CA ARG A 775 -19.09 2.31 2.00
C ARG A 775 -18.49 1.57 3.19
N TYR A 776 -18.15 0.30 3.01
CA TYR A 776 -17.48 -0.51 4.03
C TYR A 776 -16.29 -1.26 3.42
N PRO A 777 -15.06 -1.13 3.98
CA PRO A 777 -13.89 -1.75 3.42
C PRO A 777 -13.80 -3.22 3.83
N ILE A 778 -13.51 -4.08 2.87
CA ILE A 778 -13.12 -5.48 3.10
C ILE A 778 -11.61 -5.54 3.37
N THR A 779 -10.83 -4.83 2.57
CA THR A 779 -9.38 -4.67 2.75
C THR A 779 -8.92 -3.32 2.23
N LEU A 780 -8.03 -2.65 2.96
CA LEU A 780 -7.38 -1.39 2.59
C LEU A 780 -5.88 -1.58 2.35
N ASN A 781 -5.47 -2.79 1.96
CA ASN A 781 -4.07 -3.04 1.65
C ASN A 781 -3.66 -2.27 0.39
N PRO A 782 -2.50 -1.58 0.35
CA PRO A 782 -2.01 -0.87 -0.83
C PRO A 782 -1.90 -1.74 -2.09
N SER A 783 -1.63 -3.04 -1.96
CA SER A 783 -1.60 -3.98 -3.08
C SER A 783 -2.97 -4.36 -3.64
N ALA A 784 -4.05 -4.24 -2.84
CA ALA A 784 -5.42 -4.48 -3.27
C ALA A 784 -6.41 -3.86 -2.27
N THR A 785 -7.03 -2.73 -2.63
CA THR A 785 -8.10 -2.13 -1.84
C THR A 785 -9.45 -2.62 -2.35
N ILE A 786 -10.23 -3.25 -1.47
CA ILE A 786 -11.56 -3.79 -1.81
C ILE A 786 -12.57 -3.26 -0.80
N TYR A 787 -13.67 -2.68 -1.30
CA TYR A 787 -14.79 -2.26 -0.47
C TYR A 787 -16.14 -2.52 -1.13
N VAL A 788 -17.14 -2.71 -0.32
CA VAL A 788 -18.54 -2.82 -0.74
C VAL A 788 -19.27 -1.53 -0.46
N LEU A 789 -20.32 -1.28 -1.21
CA LEU A 789 -21.15 -0.10 -1.03
C LEU A 789 -22.63 -0.41 -1.27
N ALA A 790 -23.48 0.29 -0.54
CA ALA A 790 -24.89 0.42 -0.83
C ALA A 790 -25.15 1.87 -1.23
N PHE A 791 -26.00 2.08 -2.24
CA PHE A 791 -26.24 3.43 -2.75
C PHE A 791 -27.70 3.70 -3.07
N ALA A 792 -28.07 4.96 -3.04
CA ALA A 792 -29.30 5.51 -3.57
C ALA A 792 -28.96 6.71 -4.45
N GLU A 793 -29.59 6.78 -5.62
CA GLU A 793 -29.40 7.87 -6.58
C GLU A 793 -30.74 8.50 -6.96
N ALA A 794 -30.73 9.79 -7.22
CA ALA A 794 -31.87 10.52 -7.76
C ALA A 794 -31.37 11.57 -8.75
N GLY A 795 -31.88 11.55 -9.99
CA GLY A 795 -31.41 12.49 -11.02
C GLY A 795 -32.42 12.70 -12.14
N LYS A 796 -32.28 13.85 -12.80
CA LYS A 796 -33.05 14.19 -14.00
C LYS A 796 -32.40 15.31 -14.80
N ALA A 797 -32.65 15.30 -16.10
CA ALA A 797 -32.25 16.37 -17.01
C ALA A 797 -33.48 17.03 -17.63
N TRP A 798 -33.41 18.31 -17.91
CA TRP A 798 -34.48 19.12 -18.50
C TRP A 798 -33.96 19.95 -19.67
N ILE A 799 -34.80 20.11 -20.69
CA ILE A 799 -34.51 20.94 -21.88
C ILE A 799 -34.69 22.44 -21.56
N ASP A 800 -35.73 22.78 -20.78
CA ASP A 800 -36.14 24.16 -20.54
C ASP A 800 -36.16 24.45 -19.04
N ILE A 801 -35.63 25.61 -18.65
CA ILE A 801 -35.60 26.07 -17.26
C ILE A 801 -37.02 26.27 -16.68
N ARG A 802 -38.01 26.55 -17.53
CA ARG A 802 -39.41 26.70 -17.10
C ARG A 802 -40.04 25.39 -16.64
N LYS A 803 -39.50 24.25 -17.09
CA LYS A 803 -39.92 22.88 -16.69
C LYS A 803 -39.06 22.33 -15.57
N TYR A 804 -38.07 23.10 -15.10
CA TYR A 804 -37.17 22.69 -14.07
C TYR A 804 -37.85 22.48 -12.72
N SER A 805 -37.72 21.30 -12.13
CA SER A 805 -38.24 20.97 -10.82
C SER A 805 -37.18 20.15 -10.08
N PRO A 806 -36.50 20.74 -9.11
CA PRO A 806 -35.28 20.15 -8.52
C PRO A 806 -35.51 18.83 -7.76
N PHE A 807 -36.76 18.53 -7.37
CA PHE A 807 -37.11 17.35 -6.60
C PHE A 807 -37.97 16.33 -7.38
N ASN A 808 -38.40 16.62 -8.59
CA ASN A 808 -39.05 15.66 -9.48
C ASN A 808 -37.99 14.87 -10.25
N LEU A 809 -37.43 13.83 -9.61
CA LEU A 809 -36.27 13.09 -10.07
C LEU A 809 -36.62 11.61 -10.26
N TYR A 810 -35.93 10.95 -11.21
CA TYR A 810 -35.89 9.51 -11.32
C TYR A 810 -35.02 8.94 -10.19
N LYS A 811 -35.39 7.81 -9.61
CA LYS A 811 -34.77 7.25 -8.42
C LYS A 811 -34.29 5.84 -8.67
N SER A 812 -33.15 5.50 -8.09
CA SER A 812 -32.64 4.14 -8.07
C SER A 812 -31.90 3.85 -6.77
N ALA A 813 -31.75 2.56 -6.45
CA ALA A 813 -30.92 2.09 -5.35
C ALA A 813 -30.25 0.78 -5.72
N GLY A 814 -29.14 0.47 -5.06
CA GLY A 814 -28.38 -0.72 -5.40
C GLY A 814 -27.23 -1.01 -4.45
N LEU A 815 -26.51 -2.06 -4.81
CA LEU A 815 -25.33 -2.55 -4.11
C LEU A 815 -24.15 -2.59 -5.10
N GLY A 816 -22.95 -2.37 -4.60
CA GLY A 816 -21.78 -2.44 -5.45
C GLY A 816 -20.54 -2.94 -4.72
N ILE A 817 -19.57 -3.36 -5.50
CA ILE A 817 -18.22 -3.71 -5.04
C ILE A 817 -17.20 -2.90 -5.85
N ARG A 818 -16.16 -2.44 -5.17
CA ARG A 818 -15.02 -1.76 -5.77
C ARG A 818 -13.76 -2.52 -5.44
N ILE A 819 -12.95 -2.76 -6.47
CA ILE A 819 -11.67 -3.46 -6.38
C ILE A 819 -10.62 -2.57 -7.03
N TYR A 820 -9.73 -2.02 -6.22
CA TYR A 820 -8.58 -1.27 -6.72
C TYR A 820 -7.34 -2.16 -6.73
N LEU A 821 -6.72 -2.26 -7.90
CA LEU A 821 -5.45 -2.95 -8.11
C LEU A 821 -4.49 -1.95 -8.78
N PRO A 822 -3.26 -1.73 -8.23
CA PRO A 822 -2.34 -0.71 -8.75
C PRO A 822 -2.04 -0.81 -10.26
N MET A 823 -2.02 -2.03 -10.81
CA MET A 823 -1.78 -2.25 -12.24
C MET A 823 -3.03 -2.06 -13.13
N PHE A 824 -4.23 -2.27 -12.57
CA PHE A 824 -5.49 -2.29 -13.34
C PHE A 824 -6.40 -1.11 -13.00
N GLY A 825 -6.08 -0.33 -11.96
CA GLY A 825 -6.91 0.75 -11.45
C GLY A 825 -8.14 0.27 -10.68
N LEU A 826 -9.19 1.09 -10.65
CA LEU A 826 -10.42 0.82 -9.92
C LEU A 826 -11.43 0.09 -10.81
N LEU A 827 -11.80 -1.12 -10.41
CA LEU A 827 -12.87 -1.91 -11.01
C LEU A 827 -14.13 -1.78 -10.16
N GLY A 828 -15.26 -1.48 -10.79
CA GLY A 828 -16.56 -1.37 -10.15
C GLY A 828 -17.57 -2.34 -10.74
N PHE A 829 -18.36 -2.97 -9.88
CA PHE A 829 -19.47 -3.84 -10.23
C PHE A 829 -20.67 -3.39 -9.41
N ASP A 830 -21.73 -2.93 -10.06
CA ASP A 830 -22.92 -2.43 -9.41
C ASP A 830 -24.16 -3.18 -9.91
N TRP A 831 -24.97 -3.62 -8.99
CA TRP A 831 -26.36 -4.02 -9.24
C TRP A 831 -27.27 -2.92 -8.73
N ALA A 832 -28.20 -2.47 -9.58
CA ALA A 832 -29.10 -1.37 -9.27
C ALA A 832 -30.52 -1.64 -9.77
N TYR A 833 -31.50 -1.11 -9.06
CA TYR A 833 -32.91 -1.17 -9.43
C TYR A 833 -33.43 0.27 -9.66
N GLY A 834 -33.95 0.54 -10.86
CA GLY A 834 -34.62 1.78 -11.21
C GLY A 834 -36.09 1.72 -10.85
N PHE A 835 -36.54 2.63 -9.97
CA PHE A 835 -37.89 2.61 -9.43
C PHE A 835 -38.91 3.29 -10.33
N ASP A 836 -38.49 4.19 -11.20
CA ASP A 836 -39.38 4.99 -12.03
C ASP A 836 -39.42 4.44 -13.47
N ALA A 837 -40.55 4.62 -14.12
CA ALA A 837 -40.73 4.27 -15.54
C ALA A 837 -39.99 5.26 -16.44
N LEU A 838 -39.43 4.76 -17.55
CA LEU A 838 -38.78 5.56 -18.57
C LEU A 838 -39.78 6.49 -19.26
N PRO A 839 -39.36 7.60 -19.89
CA PRO A 839 -40.22 8.46 -20.64
C PRO A 839 -41.02 7.72 -21.73
N GLY A 840 -42.35 7.70 -21.61
CA GLY A 840 -43.25 6.98 -22.52
C GLY A 840 -43.59 5.54 -22.13
N GLU A 841 -42.98 5.00 -21.10
CA GLU A 841 -43.24 3.65 -20.56
C GLU A 841 -44.10 3.70 -19.29
N LYS A 842 -44.78 2.57 -18.99
CA LYS A 842 -45.63 2.43 -17.79
C LYS A 842 -45.01 1.57 -16.70
N VAL A 843 -43.96 0.86 -17.02
CA VAL A 843 -43.30 -0.09 -16.13
C VAL A 843 -41.99 0.52 -15.64
N ALA A 844 -41.65 0.29 -14.38
CA ALA A 844 -40.37 0.72 -13.81
C ALA A 844 -39.20 0.13 -14.62
N SER A 845 -38.09 0.85 -14.70
CA SER A 845 -36.87 0.42 -15.43
C SER A 845 -36.35 -0.94 -14.97
N GLY A 846 -36.44 -1.23 -13.66
CA GLY A 846 -36.14 -2.55 -13.13
C GLY A 846 -34.68 -2.76 -12.77
N SER A 847 -34.22 -4.01 -12.96
CA SER A 847 -32.90 -4.46 -12.51
C SER A 847 -31.86 -4.30 -13.62
N HIS A 848 -30.76 -3.62 -13.28
CA HIS A 848 -29.62 -3.36 -14.18
C HIS A 848 -28.31 -3.75 -13.51
N PHE A 849 -27.36 -4.20 -14.31
CA PHE A 849 -26.01 -4.50 -13.87
C PHE A 849 -25.00 -3.63 -14.62
N HIS A 850 -24.13 -2.94 -13.88
CA HIS A 850 -23.18 -2.00 -14.42
C HIS A 850 -21.75 -2.42 -14.07
N ILE A 851 -20.83 -2.29 -15.02
CA ILE A 851 -19.40 -2.54 -14.83
C ILE A 851 -18.65 -1.25 -15.13
N SER A 852 -17.74 -0.84 -14.25
CA SER A 852 -16.86 0.31 -14.47
C SER A 852 -15.39 -0.07 -14.33
N ILE A 853 -14.55 0.51 -15.20
CA ILE A 853 -13.09 0.27 -15.20
C ILE A 853 -12.41 1.64 -15.21
N ASN A 854 -11.55 1.89 -14.21
CA ASN A 854 -10.79 3.14 -14.02
C ASN A 854 -11.64 4.42 -13.91
N GLN A 855 -12.92 4.28 -13.75
CA GLN A 855 -13.84 5.39 -13.49
C GLN A 855 -14.80 4.99 -12.38
N SER A 856 -15.17 5.93 -11.52
CA SER A 856 -16.37 5.80 -10.71
C SER A 856 -17.57 6.08 -11.64
N ILE A 857 -18.65 5.32 -11.50
CA ILE A 857 -19.94 5.69 -12.11
C ILE A 857 -20.45 6.91 -11.36
N ASP A 858 -20.21 8.05 -11.92
CA ASP A 858 -20.52 9.34 -11.29
C ASP A 858 -21.57 10.09 -12.06
#